data_7c974ec583976b86f1f65bde1f29b3fa
#
_entry.id   7c974ec583976b86f1f65bde1f29b3fa
#
_cell.length_a   1.000
_cell.length_b   1.000
_cell.length_c   1.000
_cell.angle_alpha   90.00
_cell.angle_beta   90.00
_cell.angle_gamma   90.00
#
_symmetry.space_group_name_H-M   'P 1'
#
loop_
_entity.id
_entity.type
_entity.pdbx_description
1 polymer ?
#
loop_
_entity_poly.entity_id
_entity_poly.type
_entity_poly.pdbx_seq_one_letter_code
_entity_poly.pdbx_strand_id
1 'polypeptide(L)'
;MLEAAGEALSHIATWQVLLALAGGTLVGVLSGALPGGAVPTLVVLLGFAYGMDPFIALPLAIGMVATVPTGDTLPAVLLGMPGSTSGQATILDGNQMARQGRAGVALSAAYFASLIGGVVGAMFLLLTIPIARPVVNSFGAAEFFMLGLVAIMVVGVVSSGALLRGLMVGAIGLLLSTVGFDAGSGIARSTFGIDYLWSGVHIVPVVIGLFALPEFIDMIISDLPIARSAGSDLMKQANSGRREGMKEVLHNWPLVLRSAGLGVFVGLLPGIGGSLAQWLAYASARQTVSGGTKTFGTGDVRGVIAPESANNAVDGGSLVPTLFFGVPGSVGMAIFLGFLVILGLQPGPSMLDDNLDLTLTIVFALVIANVFATSLALGFTPWLAKIAFVRPNVLVPLAFAILSLAAFQANFQIADLLVMLAFGFLGFFMKTYGWPRPPIIIAVVLGPIVDKFYGIANQTYGWGMFSRLPVIAILSLAIATGAYTVYVQRKVTSQVPLPAGEAEDEDAVTVASASPEPAAARRSFKAKLSPTANGIFVAIAGLAFIYFLAISQWCGSLDFCHGKDWPLSAARLPFLASIAGIVVVSLYALVHLIQQPSTEQRKIMDIGRTKTGDDQNTVLRRTFKALGSTGGFVLSIWLIGFQITVPIYIFLYLWIFGQTRWWQALIGAMLFVFILYAFFDTVIHVTWPDPIFGEIIPGFLKGQ
;
A
#
# COMPACT_ATOMS: atom_id res chain seq x y z
N MET A 1 -11.12 21.47 22.61
CA MET A 1 -11.84 20.83 21.51
C MET A 1 -12.65 21.80 20.65
N LEU A 2 -13.55 22.60 21.20
CA LEU A 2 -14.37 23.54 20.40
C LEU A 2 -13.51 24.60 19.70
N GLU A 3 -12.54 25.15 20.40
CA GLU A 3 -11.57 26.09 19.83
C GLU A 3 -10.75 25.48 18.72
N ALA A 4 -10.11 24.33 18.96
CA ALA A 4 -9.37 23.58 17.95
C ALA A 4 -10.25 23.16 16.75
N ALA A 5 -11.54 22.84 16.98
CA ALA A 5 -12.48 22.57 15.89
C ALA A 5 -12.79 23.83 15.06
N GLY A 6 -12.88 24.99 15.71
CA GLY A 6 -13.02 26.28 15.02
C GLY A 6 -11.81 26.63 14.16
N GLU A 7 -10.60 26.41 14.69
CA GLU A 7 -9.34 26.60 13.98
C GLU A 7 -9.25 25.63 12.78
N ALA A 8 -9.48 24.34 12.98
CA ALA A 8 -9.48 23.34 11.92
C ALA A 8 -10.48 23.68 10.80
N LEU A 9 -11.69 24.14 11.15
CA LEU A 9 -12.68 24.56 10.14
C LEU A 9 -12.23 25.81 9.38
N SER A 10 -11.57 26.77 10.07
CA SER A 10 -11.04 27.97 9.43
C SER A 10 -9.93 27.64 8.43
N HIS A 11 -9.04 26.70 8.77
CA HIS A 11 -7.98 26.22 7.89
C HIS A 11 -8.55 25.50 6.68
N ILE A 12 -9.50 24.58 6.87
CA ILE A 12 -10.15 23.85 5.76
C ILE A 12 -10.90 24.80 4.80
N ALA A 13 -11.49 25.87 5.33
CA ALA A 13 -12.20 26.86 4.52
C ALA A 13 -11.28 27.70 3.60
N THR A 14 -9.96 27.63 3.79
CA THR A 14 -9.02 28.34 2.91
C THR A 14 -8.99 27.69 1.52
N TRP A 15 -8.86 28.54 0.48
CA TRP A 15 -8.90 28.04 -0.91
C TRP A 15 -7.73 27.10 -1.22
N GLN A 16 -6.56 27.29 -0.61
CA GLN A 16 -5.37 26.43 -0.78
C GLN A 16 -5.66 25.02 -0.29
N VAL A 17 -6.23 24.88 0.91
CA VAL A 17 -6.56 23.60 1.53
C VAL A 17 -7.68 22.90 0.77
N LEU A 18 -8.72 23.64 0.33
CA LEU A 18 -9.78 23.08 -0.49
C LEU A 18 -9.28 22.58 -1.85
N LEU A 19 -8.36 23.31 -2.50
CA LEU A 19 -7.72 22.86 -3.73
C LEU A 19 -6.84 21.64 -3.52
N ALA A 20 -6.05 21.62 -2.44
CA ALA A 20 -5.23 20.46 -2.08
C ALA A 20 -6.10 19.22 -1.83
N LEU A 21 -7.17 19.37 -1.05
CA LEU A 21 -8.14 18.31 -0.78
C LEU A 21 -8.85 17.83 -2.05
N ALA A 22 -9.30 18.75 -2.90
CA ALA A 22 -9.93 18.41 -4.17
C ALA A 22 -8.94 17.73 -5.13
N GLY A 23 -7.69 18.20 -5.19
CA GLY A 23 -6.61 17.59 -5.96
C GLY A 23 -6.29 16.18 -5.47
N GLY A 24 -6.12 16.00 -4.16
CA GLY A 24 -5.92 14.69 -3.54
C GLY A 24 -7.07 13.73 -3.83
N THR A 25 -8.31 14.20 -3.68
CA THR A 25 -9.52 13.42 -3.98
C THR A 25 -9.59 13.00 -5.45
N LEU A 26 -9.30 13.92 -6.37
CA LEU A 26 -9.27 13.61 -7.79
C LEU A 26 -8.21 12.54 -8.10
N VAL A 27 -7.00 12.70 -7.58
CA VAL A 27 -5.90 11.75 -7.77
C VAL A 27 -6.24 10.40 -7.13
N GLY A 28 -6.86 10.39 -5.94
CA GLY A 28 -7.31 9.18 -5.26
C GLY A 28 -8.36 8.39 -6.07
N VAL A 29 -9.40 9.06 -6.53
CA VAL A 29 -10.44 8.43 -7.38
C VAL A 29 -9.86 7.91 -8.70
N LEU A 30 -8.98 8.68 -9.36
CA LEU A 30 -8.33 8.27 -10.60
C LEU A 30 -7.42 7.06 -10.39
N SER A 31 -6.63 7.06 -9.32
CA SER A 31 -5.72 5.95 -9.01
C SER A 31 -6.47 4.67 -8.64
N GLY A 32 -7.58 4.78 -7.90
CA GLY A 32 -8.47 3.66 -7.63
C GLY A 32 -9.14 3.10 -8.88
N ALA A 33 -9.51 3.98 -9.83
CA ALA A 33 -10.10 3.59 -11.10
C ALA A 33 -9.11 2.83 -12.03
N LEU A 34 -7.81 2.92 -11.77
CA LEU A 34 -6.77 2.18 -12.50
C LEU A 34 -6.48 0.85 -11.82
N PRO A 35 -6.59 -0.28 -12.51
CA PRO A 35 -6.22 -1.58 -11.93
C PRO A 35 -4.78 -1.59 -11.41
N GLY A 36 -4.59 -1.80 -10.11
CA GLY A 36 -3.28 -1.78 -9.47
C GLY A 36 -2.65 -0.39 -9.26
N GLY A 37 -3.36 0.70 -9.60
CA GLY A 37 -2.84 2.07 -9.51
C GLY A 37 -2.84 2.68 -8.11
N ALA A 38 -3.59 2.12 -7.18
CA ALA A 38 -3.85 2.70 -5.86
C ALA A 38 -2.58 2.95 -5.02
N VAL A 39 -1.79 1.91 -4.77
CA VAL A 39 -0.61 2.00 -3.92
C VAL A 39 0.52 2.82 -4.55
N PRO A 40 0.88 2.63 -5.84
CA PRO A 40 1.89 3.45 -6.49
C PRO A 40 1.63 4.95 -6.37
N THR A 41 0.39 5.36 -6.56
CA THR A 41 0.04 6.78 -6.55
C THR A 41 0.12 7.39 -5.14
N LEU A 42 -0.30 6.65 -4.09
CA LEU A 42 -0.13 7.09 -2.69
C LEU A 42 1.34 7.34 -2.34
N VAL A 43 2.22 6.52 -2.88
CA VAL A 43 3.66 6.61 -2.61
C VAL A 43 4.29 7.83 -3.27
N VAL A 44 3.79 8.26 -4.44
CA VAL A 44 4.25 9.48 -5.11
C VAL A 44 4.13 10.70 -4.20
N LEU A 45 3.03 10.80 -3.43
CA LEU A 45 2.84 11.92 -2.51
C LEU A 45 3.93 12.03 -1.44
N LEU A 46 4.48 10.89 -0.97
CA LEU A 46 5.57 10.91 0.00
C LEU A 46 6.78 11.71 -0.48
N GLY A 47 7.13 11.57 -1.77
CA GLY A 47 8.26 12.29 -2.36
C GLY A 47 8.07 13.79 -2.43
N PHE A 48 6.82 14.25 -2.51
CA PHE A 48 6.51 15.69 -2.62
C PHE A 48 6.07 16.33 -1.30
N ALA A 49 5.97 15.56 -0.21
CA ALA A 49 5.54 16.04 1.10
C ALA A 49 6.58 16.95 1.77
N TYR A 50 7.86 16.79 1.41
CA TYR A 50 8.94 17.52 2.07
C TYR A 50 8.82 19.04 1.88
N GLY A 51 8.82 19.78 3.00
CA GLY A 51 8.70 21.23 2.99
C GLY A 51 7.29 21.79 2.77
N MET A 52 6.26 20.93 2.63
CA MET A 52 4.87 21.39 2.56
C MET A 52 4.34 21.79 3.94
N ASP A 53 3.46 22.78 3.96
CA ASP A 53 2.69 23.12 5.15
C ASP A 53 1.79 21.94 5.54
N PRO A 54 1.83 21.44 6.80
CA PRO A 54 0.99 20.35 7.26
C PRO A 54 -0.52 20.56 7.04
N PHE A 55 -1.03 21.79 7.15
CA PHE A 55 -2.43 22.10 6.89
C PHE A 55 -2.85 21.96 5.43
N ILE A 56 -1.92 21.99 4.49
CA ILE A 56 -2.15 21.73 3.06
C ILE A 56 -1.86 20.26 2.75
N ALA A 57 -0.76 19.74 3.27
CA ALA A 57 -0.27 18.40 2.97
C ALA A 57 -1.19 17.29 3.49
N LEU A 58 -1.71 17.42 4.73
CA LEU A 58 -2.59 16.41 5.32
C LEU A 58 -3.94 16.29 4.62
N PRO A 59 -4.66 17.38 4.28
CA PRO A 59 -5.87 17.29 3.47
C PRO A 59 -5.63 16.69 2.07
N LEU A 60 -4.51 17.04 1.41
CA LEU A 60 -4.11 16.42 0.16
C LEU A 60 -3.97 14.88 0.30
N ALA A 61 -3.23 14.44 1.32
CA ALA A 61 -2.97 13.02 1.56
C ALA A 61 -4.25 12.26 1.97
N ILE A 62 -5.06 12.83 2.87
CA ILE A 62 -6.34 12.24 3.28
C ILE A 62 -7.32 12.20 2.11
N GLY A 63 -7.40 13.28 1.33
CA GLY A 63 -8.20 13.30 0.11
C GLY A 63 -7.87 12.14 -0.81
N MET A 64 -6.59 11.81 -0.94
CA MET A 64 -6.14 10.72 -1.78
C MET A 64 -6.40 9.34 -1.14
N VAL A 65 -5.96 9.11 0.11
CA VAL A 65 -6.09 7.81 0.78
C VAL A 65 -7.55 7.38 0.89
N ALA A 66 -8.41 8.28 1.38
CA ALA A 66 -9.81 7.97 1.66
C ALA A 66 -10.70 7.79 0.42
N THR A 67 -10.21 8.17 -0.77
CA THR A 67 -11.04 8.15 -1.98
C THR A 67 -10.59 7.12 -3.01
N VAL A 68 -9.42 6.50 -2.82
CA VAL A 68 -9.01 5.31 -3.57
C VAL A 68 -10.08 4.21 -3.54
N PRO A 69 -10.68 3.86 -2.37
CA PRO A 69 -11.73 2.85 -2.31
C PRO A 69 -12.96 3.20 -3.17
N THR A 70 -13.34 4.47 -3.23
CA THR A 70 -14.44 4.92 -4.11
C THR A 70 -14.09 4.77 -5.59
N GLY A 71 -12.81 5.04 -5.96
CA GLY A 71 -12.34 4.87 -7.34
C GLY A 71 -12.29 3.41 -7.79
N ASP A 72 -11.87 2.49 -6.92
CA ASP A 72 -11.66 1.07 -7.25
C ASP A 72 -12.96 0.30 -7.51
N THR A 73 -14.09 0.82 -7.05
CA THR A 73 -15.43 0.31 -7.38
C THR A 73 -15.68 0.26 -8.90
N LEU A 74 -15.12 1.20 -9.64
CA LEU A 74 -15.37 1.32 -11.07
C LEU A 74 -14.83 0.13 -11.87
N PRO A 75 -13.54 -0.26 -11.79
CA PRO A 75 -13.04 -1.45 -12.44
C PRO A 75 -13.62 -2.74 -11.83
N ALA A 76 -13.95 -2.76 -10.54
CA ALA A 76 -14.59 -3.90 -9.90
C ALA A 76 -15.96 -4.22 -10.52
N VAL A 77 -16.79 -3.21 -10.72
CA VAL A 77 -18.15 -3.36 -11.31
C VAL A 77 -18.07 -3.56 -12.82
N LEU A 78 -17.34 -2.71 -13.55
CA LEU A 78 -17.37 -2.71 -15.02
C LEU A 78 -16.51 -3.80 -15.64
N LEU A 79 -15.35 -4.10 -15.06
CA LEU A 79 -14.35 -5.01 -15.63
C LEU A 79 -14.28 -6.36 -14.90
N GLY A 80 -14.88 -6.47 -13.70
CA GLY A 80 -14.72 -7.64 -12.84
C GLY A 80 -13.28 -7.81 -12.32
N MET A 81 -12.54 -6.71 -12.24
CA MET A 81 -11.16 -6.67 -11.74
C MET A 81 -11.05 -5.62 -10.64
N PRO A 82 -10.44 -5.92 -9.48
CA PRO A 82 -10.33 -4.93 -8.43
C PRO A 82 -9.28 -3.87 -8.79
N GLY A 83 -9.58 -2.60 -8.54
CA GLY A 83 -8.62 -1.50 -8.63
C GLY A 83 -7.60 -1.54 -7.50
N SER A 84 -8.01 -2.01 -6.33
CA SER A 84 -7.20 -2.25 -5.14
C SER A 84 -7.50 -3.62 -4.52
N THR A 85 -6.76 -4.01 -3.49
CA THR A 85 -7.04 -5.25 -2.73
C THR A 85 -8.38 -5.20 -2.01
N SER A 86 -8.94 -4.01 -1.80
CA SER A 86 -10.21 -3.81 -1.09
C SER A 86 -11.45 -3.87 -1.97
N GLY A 87 -11.36 -3.82 -3.30
CA GLY A 87 -12.52 -3.89 -4.21
C GLY A 87 -13.03 -5.31 -4.55
N GLN A 88 -12.48 -6.35 -3.91
CA GLN A 88 -12.69 -7.74 -4.35
C GLN A 88 -14.10 -8.27 -4.11
N ALA A 89 -14.70 -7.97 -2.96
CA ALA A 89 -16.03 -8.49 -2.60
C ALA A 89 -17.13 -7.88 -3.44
N THR A 90 -16.99 -6.61 -3.84
CA THR A 90 -17.94 -5.88 -4.69
C THR A 90 -18.06 -6.49 -6.09
N ILE A 91 -17.01 -7.17 -6.58
CA ILE A 91 -17.02 -7.84 -7.89
C ILE A 91 -18.14 -8.88 -7.98
N LEU A 92 -18.42 -9.62 -6.90
CA LEU A 92 -19.31 -10.77 -6.92
C LEU A 92 -20.71 -10.40 -7.43
N ASP A 93 -21.29 -9.36 -6.89
CA ASP A 93 -22.61 -8.89 -7.29
C ASP A 93 -22.56 -7.70 -8.25
N GLY A 94 -21.62 -6.77 -8.06
CA GLY A 94 -21.50 -5.57 -8.88
C GLY A 94 -21.22 -5.87 -10.35
N ASN A 95 -20.31 -6.79 -10.65
CA ASN A 95 -20.03 -7.19 -12.03
C ASN A 95 -21.19 -7.99 -12.65
N GLN A 96 -21.88 -8.81 -11.87
CA GLN A 96 -23.09 -9.50 -12.34
C GLN A 96 -24.21 -8.50 -12.69
N MET A 97 -24.43 -7.48 -11.85
CA MET A 97 -25.37 -6.39 -12.17
C MET A 97 -24.98 -5.67 -13.45
N ALA A 98 -23.69 -5.40 -13.67
CA ALA A 98 -23.21 -4.77 -14.90
C ALA A 98 -23.48 -5.64 -16.14
N ARG A 99 -23.25 -6.95 -16.05
CA ARG A 99 -23.59 -7.92 -17.12
C ARG A 99 -25.09 -8.00 -17.41
N GLN A 100 -25.92 -7.77 -16.39
CA GLN A 100 -27.39 -7.70 -16.51
C GLN A 100 -27.91 -6.34 -17.01
N GLY A 101 -27.03 -5.41 -17.40
CA GLY A 101 -27.43 -4.08 -17.88
C GLY A 101 -27.70 -3.07 -16.76
N ARG A 102 -27.41 -3.38 -15.50
CA ARG A 102 -27.67 -2.56 -14.31
C ARG A 102 -26.40 -1.94 -13.71
N ALA A 103 -25.39 -1.67 -14.56
CA ALA A 103 -24.11 -1.10 -14.12
C ALA A 103 -24.27 0.22 -13.35
N GLY A 104 -25.15 1.13 -13.83
CA GLY A 104 -25.36 2.42 -13.17
C GLY A 104 -26.04 2.32 -11.81
N VAL A 105 -26.91 1.31 -11.61
CA VAL A 105 -27.52 1.02 -10.30
C VAL A 105 -26.42 0.54 -9.33
N ALA A 106 -25.57 -0.40 -9.77
CA ALA A 106 -24.48 -0.95 -8.96
C ALA A 106 -23.48 0.15 -8.56
N LEU A 107 -23.00 0.96 -9.52
CA LEU A 107 -22.05 2.03 -9.28
C LEU A 107 -22.59 3.10 -8.35
N SER A 108 -23.84 3.56 -8.57
CA SER A 108 -24.42 4.60 -7.73
C SER A 108 -24.75 4.11 -6.32
N ALA A 109 -25.17 2.85 -6.17
CA ALA A 109 -25.35 2.23 -4.87
C ALA A 109 -23.99 2.11 -4.14
N ALA A 110 -22.96 1.68 -4.83
CA ALA A 110 -21.61 1.58 -4.28
C ALA A 110 -21.08 2.93 -3.79
N TYR A 111 -21.07 3.95 -4.67
CA TYR A 111 -20.57 5.28 -4.33
C TYR A 111 -21.32 5.92 -3.16
N PHE A 112 -22.64 5.76 -3.13
CA PHE A 112 -23.43 6.35 -2.06
C PHE A 112 -23.30 5.56 -0.73
N ALA A 113 -23.14 4.26 -0.79
CA ALA A 113 -22.82 3.42 0.37
C ALA A 113 -21.43 3.76 0.93
N SER A 114 -20.44 3.96 0.06
CA SER A 114 -19.09 4.39 0.41
C SER A 114 -19.07 5.75 1.09
N LEU A 115 -19.86 6.72 0.59
CA LEU A 115 -20.01 8.04 1.24
C LEU A 115 -20.50 7.90 2.68
N ILE A 116 -21.59 7.16 2.88
CA ILE A 116 -22.15 6.99 4.24
C ILE A 116 -21.15 6.26 5.13
N GLY A 117 -20.48 5.22 4.61
CA GLY A 117 -19.42 4.51 5.32
C GLY A 117 -18.27 5.43 5.74
N GLY A 118 -17.77 6.26 4.84
CA GLY A 118 -16.70 7.21 5.12
C GLY A 118 -17.10 8.26 6.17
N VAL A 119 -18.34 8.76 6.10
CA VAL A 119 -18.88 9.69 7.13
C VAL A 119 -18.99 9.00 8.49
N VAL A 120 -19.48 7.76 8.55
CA VAL A 120 -19.56 6.98 9.80
C VAL A 120 -18.16 6.75 10.37
N GLY A 121 -17.17 6.43 9.52
CA GLY A 121 -15.78 6.29 9.93
C GLY A 121 -15.19 7.58 10.49
N ALA A 122 -15.42 8.72 9.84
CA ALA A 122 -14.98 10.03 10.32
C ALA A 122 -15.64 10.43 11.64
N MET A 123 -16.94 10.19 11.79
CA MET A 123 -17.66 10.42 13.05
C MET A 123 -17.11 9.54 14.17
N PHE A 124 -16.80 8.28 13.88
CA PHE A 124 -16.19 7.40 14.86
C PHE A 124 -14.81 7.92 15.31
N LEU A 125 -13.97 8.34 14.35
CA LEU A 125 -12.66 8.94 14.66
C LEU A 125 -12.83 10.17 15.58
N LEU A 126 -13.77 11.08 15.24
CA LEU A 126 -14.07 12.26 16.05
C LEU A 126 -14.50 11.90 17.48
N LEU A 127 -15.41 10.94 17.62
CA LEU A 127 -15.93 10.51 18.93
C LEU A 127 -14.87 9.75 19.74
N THR A 128 -13.87 9.18 19.09
CA THR A 128 -12.79 8.47 19.76
C THR A 128 -11.76 9.43 20.40
N ILE A 129 -11.58 10.64 19.88
CA ILE A 129 -10.59 11.62 20.38
C ILE A 129 -10.71 11.83 21.90
N PRO A 130 -11.87 12.20 22.49
CA PRO A 130 -11.99 12.42 23.92
C PRO A 130 -11.77 11.16 24.76
N ILE A 131 -12.02 9.98 24.19
CA ILE A 131 -11.79 8.68 24.87
C ILE A 131 -10.32 8.28 24.79
N ALA A 132 -9.69 8.48 23.64
CA ALA A 132 -8.29 8.13 23.42
C ALA A 132 -7.32 8.99 24.21
N ARG A 133 -7.60 10.29 24.36
CA ARG A 133 -6.71 11.25 25.03
C ARG A 133 -6.25 10.80 26.43
N PRO A 134 -7.13 10.46 27.39
CA PRO A 134 -6.70 10.02 28.71
C PRO A 134 -5.96 8.67 28.66
N VAL A 135 -6.30 7.78 27.73
CA VAL A 135 -5.64 6.48 27.56
C VAL A 135 -4.22 6.66 27.04
N VAL A 136 -4.06 7.44 25.96
CA VAL A 136 -2.76 7.67 25.30
C VAL A 136 -1.83 8.44 26.23
N ASN A 137 -2.33 9.44 26.96
CA ASN A 137 -1.53 10.23 27.90
C ASN A 137 -1.13 9.45 29.17
N SER A 138 -1.77 8.31 29.44
CA SER A 138 -1.34 7.40 30.52
C SER A 138 -0.17 6.50 30.12
N PHE A 139 0.16 6.43 28.82
CA PHE A 139 1.25 5.60 28.33
C PHE A 139 2.60 6.30 28.45
N GLY A 140 3.60 5.56 28.91
CA GLY A 140 4.99 5.99 28.95
C GLY A 140 5.81 5.37 27.82
N ALA A 141 7.13 5.55 27.89
CA ALA A 141 8.06 5.07 26.87
C ALA A 141 8.01 3.54 26.68
N ALA A 142 7.82 2.79 27.77
CA ALA A 142 7.74 1.32 27.72
C ALA A 142 6.51 0.84 26.93
N GLU A 143 5.37 1.52 27.10
CA GLU A 143 4.13 1.20 26.42
C GLU A 143 4.21 1.53 24.91
N PHE A 144 4.75 2.71 24.55
CA PHE A 144 4.96 3.07 23.14
C PHE A 144 5.98 2.16 22.43
N PHE A 145 7.06 1.77 23.13
CA PHE A 145 7.99 0.76 22.61
C PHE A 145 7.27 -0.56 22.31
N MET A 146 6.47 -1.05 23.27
CA MET A 146 5.73 -2.30 23.09
C MET A 146 4.69 -2.21 21.99
N LEU A 147 3.96 -1.09 21.87
CA LEU A 147 3.01 -0.85 20.78
C LEU A 147 3.66 -0.91 19.42
N GLY A 148 4.82 -0.27 19.25
CA GLY A 148 5.57 -0.31 17.99
C GLY A 148 6.00 -1.73 17.62
N LEU A 149 6.52 -2.51 18.56
CA LEU A 149 6.88 -3.91 18.34
C LEU A 149 5.65 -4.76 17.97
N VAL A 150 4.56 -4.59 18.70
CA VAL A 150 3.30 -5.31 18.47
C VAL A 150 2.73 -4.95 17.10
N ALA A 151 2.80 -3.69 16.69
CA ALA A 151 2.36 -3.26 15.35
C ALA A 151 3.11 -4.02 14.24
N ILE A 152 4.44 -4.09 14.33
CA ILE A 152 5.27 -4.81 13.36
C ILE A 152 4.93 -6.31 13.35
N MET A 153 4.77 -6.91 14.54
CA MET A 153 4.43 -8.32 14.69
C MET A 153 3.05 -8.65 14.11
N VAL A 154 2.01 -7.89 14.50
CA VAL A 154 0.62 -8.15 14.08
C VAL A 154 0.46 -7.98 12.57
N VAL A 155 1.06 -6.95 11.98
CA VAL A 155 1.04 -6.77 10.53
C VAL A 155 1.77 -7.91 9.82
N GLY A 156 2.89 -8.39 10.39
CA GLY A 156 3.59 -9.56 9.89
C GLY A 156 2.70 -10.81 9.85
N VAL A 157 1.97 -11.04 10.92
CA VAL A 157 1.05 -12.20 11.07
C VAL A 157 -0.12 -12.12 10.09
N VAL A 158 -0.74 -10.95 9.98
CA VAL A 158 -1.98 -10.78 9.22
C VAL A 158 -1.73 -10.72 7.72
N SER A 159 -0.63 -10.10 7.28
CA SER A 159 -0.39 -9.84 5.86
C SER A 159 -0.10 -11.08 5.01
N SER A 160 0.35 -12.19 5.59
CA SER A 160 0.91 -13.31 4.81
C SER A 160 0.14 -14.60 4.89
N GLY A 161 -0.74 -14.77 5.88
CA GLY A 161 -1.25 -16.10 6.23
C GLY A 161 -0.15 -17.08 6.68
N ALA A 162 1.12 -16.63 6.72
CA ALA A 162 2.31 -17.38 7.12
C ALA A 162 3.07 -16.58 8.20
N LEU A 163 2.74 -16.85 9.46
CA LEU A 163 3.26 -16.16 10.65
C LEU A 163 4.78 -15.92 10.59
N LEU A 164 5.54 -16.97 10.34
CA LEU A 164 7.01 -16.90 10.40
C LEU A 164 7.59 -16.02 9.27
N ARG A 165 7.00 -16.04 8.06
CA ARG A 165 7.44 -15.16 6.95
C ARG A 165 7.21 -13.69 7.30
N GLY A 166 6.04 -13.38 7.88
CA GLY A 166 5.71 -12.02 8.28
C GLY A 166 6.63 -11.49 9.38
N LEU A 167 6.90 -12.29 10.41
CA LEU A 167 7.81 -11.93 11.49
C LEU A 167 9.26 -11.76 11.01
N MET A 168 9.73 -12.63 10.11
CA MET A 168 11.06 -12.54 9.51
C MET A 168 11.23 -11.24 8.73
N VAL A 169 10.24 -10.92 7.89
CA VAL A 169 10.23 -9.69 7.09
C VAL A 169 10.14 -8.44 7.97
N GLY A 170 9.36 -8.48 9.05
CA GLY A 170 9.29 -7.41 10.04
C GLY A 170 10.62 -7.20 10.77
N ALA A 171 11.30 -8.29 11.16
CA ALA A 171 12.61 -8.22 11.78
C ALA A 171 13.68 -7.65 10.83
N ILE A 172 13.66 -8.01 9.53
CA ILE A 172 14.53 -7.41 8.51
C ILE A 172 14.26 -5.91 8.41
N GLY A 173 12.99 -5.50 8.34
CA GLY A 173 12.63 -4.09 8.29
C GLY A 173 13.09 -3.32 9.53
N LEU A 174 12.99 -3.92 10.71
CA LEU A 174 13.48 -3.33 11.96
C LEU A 174 15.02 -3.17 11.95
N LEU A 175 15.76 -4.14 11.41
CA LEU A 175 17.20 -3.99 11.23
C LEU A 175 17.54 -2.89 10.23
N LEU A 176 16.82 -2.81 9.11
CA LEU A 176 17.00 -1.73 8.13
C LEU A 176 16.78 -0.35 8.75
N SER A 177 15.82 -0.22 9.67
CA SER A 177 15.56 1.03 10.38
C SER A 177 16.65 1.46 11.35
N THR A 178 17.52 0.54 11.76
CA THR A 178 18.68 0.84 12.63
C THR A 178 19.92 1.30 11.88
N VAL A 179 19.91 1.30 10.56
CA VAL A 179 20.99 1.86 9.73
C VAL A 179 20.98 3.39 9.83
N GLY A 180 22.15 4.01 10.02
CA GLY A 180 22.31 5.45 10.13
C GLY A 180 22.70 5.92 11.53
N PHE A 181 22.51 7.21 11.81
CA PHE A 181 22.79 7.76 13.13
C PHE A 181 21.74 7.34 14.15
N ASP A 182 22.21 6.82 15.28
CA ASP A 182 21.38 6.61 16.45
C ASP A 182 21.04 7.95 17.12
N ALA A 183 19.76 8.26 17.22
CA ALA A 183 19.29 9.53 17.80
C ALA A 183 19.64 9.67 19.30
N GLY A 184 19.84 8.55 20.03
CA GLY A 184 20.17 8.55 21.45
C GLY A 184 21.64 8.75 21.74
N SER A 185 22.53 8.19 20.91
CA SER A 185 23.99 8.21 21.12
C SER A 185 24.77 9.05 20.11
N GLY A 186 24.14 9.47 18.99
CA GLY A 186 24.79 10.19 17.90
C GLY A 186 25.82 9.36 17.13
N ILE A 187 25.78 8.02 17.24
CA ILE A 187 26.75 7.12 16.60
C ILE A 187 26.16 6.57 15.31
N ALA A 188 26.97 6.57 14.25
CA ALA A 188 26.62 5.95 12.98
C ALA A 188 26.62 4.40 13.12
N ARG A 189 25.50 3.76 12.82
CA ARG A 189 25.30 2.31 12.86
C ARG A 189 25.19 1.76 11.44
N SER A 190 25.99 0.73 11.12
CA SER A 190 25.91 -0.03 9.86
C SER A 190 25.90 0.83 8.59
N THR A 191 26.65 1.93 8.60
CA THR A 191 26.76 2.86 7.44
C THR A 191 27.79 2.43 6.41
N PHE A 192 28.64 1.42 6.72
CA PHE A 192 29.70 0.88 5.84
C PHE A 192 30.65 1.95 5.28
N GLY A 193 30.78 3.11 5.97
CA GLY A 193 31.54 4.24 5.46
C GLY A 193 30.93 4.96 4.25
N ILE A 194 29.66 4.68 3.95
CA ILE A 194 28.92 5.33 2.86
C ILE A 194 28.14 6.50 3.45
N ASP A 195 28.47 7.73 3.02
CA ASP A 195 27.86 8.97 3.53
C ASP A 195 26.33 9.00 3.34
N TYR A 196 25.85 8.45 2.22
CA TYR A 196 24.42 8.31 1.95
C TYR A 196 23.66 7.61 3.07
N LEU A 197 24.26 6.59 3.71
CA LEU A 197 23.63 5.82 4.77
C LEU A 197 23.68 6.50 6.14
N TRP A 198 24.33 7.65 6.28
CA TRP A 198 24.35 8.39 7.55
C TRP A 198 22.95 8.83 7.99
N SER A 199 22.13 9.26 7.06
CA SER A 199 20.71 9.62 7.31
C SER A 199 19.80 8.39 7.41
N GLY A 200 20.34 7.17 7.31
CA GLY A 200 19.57 5.94 7.25
C GLY A 200 19.03 5.63 5.86
N VAL A 201 18.26 4.55 5.77
CA VAL A 201 17.58 4.17 4.53
C VAL A 201 16.27 4.93 4.44
N HIS A 202 16.17 5.87 3.50
CA HIS A 202 15.01 6.75 3.40
C HIS A 202 13.75 5.98 2.96
N ILE A 203 12.62 6.29 3.61
CA ILE A 203 11.37 5.54 3.41
C ILE A 203 10.81 5.63 1.99
N VAL A 204 10.92 6.81 1.34
CA VAL A 204 10.29 7.07 0.04
C VAL A 204 10.79 6.12 -1.04
N PRO A 205 12.11 6.01 -1.33
CA PRO A 205 12.62 5.05 -2.33
C PRO A 205 12.33 3.59 -1.96
N VAL A 206 12.33 3.23 -0.65
CA VAL A 206 11.97 1.88 -0.19
C VAL A 206 10.52 1.54 -0.54
N VAL A 207 9.58 2.43 -0.24
CA VAL A 207 8.16 2.19 -0.48
C VAL A 207 7.84 2.19 -1.98
N ILE A 208 8.40 3.12 -2.75
CA ILE A 208 8.28 3.13 -4.21
C ILE A 208 8.81 1.82 -4.80
N GLY A 209 10.01 1.40 -4.39
CA GLY A 209 10.59 0.15 -4.83
C GLY A 209 9.71 -1.05 -4.50
N LEU A 210 9.37 -1.27 -3.23
CA LEU A 210 8.65 -2.46 -2.78
C LEU A 210 7.24 -2.60 -3.34
N PHE A 211 6.54 -1.50 -3.62
CA PHE A 211 5.13 -1.55 -4.00
C PHE A 211 4.85 -1.08 -5.41
N ALA A 212 5.38 0.08 -5.82
CA ALA A 212 5.04 0.63 -7.11
C ALA A 212 5.73 -0.12 -8.25
N LEU A 213 7.02 -0.36 -8.13
CA LEU A 213 7.80 -0.99 -9.18
C LEU A 213 7.33 -2.42 -9.54
N PRO A 214 7.03 -3.31 -8.57
CA PRO A 214 6.47 -4.63 -8.90
C PRO A 214 5.12 -4.59 -9.61
N GLU A 215 4.25 -3.61 -9.30
CA GLU A 215 2.97 -3.46 -9.99
C GLU A 215 3.18 -3.08 -11.47
N PHE A 216 4.12 -2.16 -11.75
CA PHE A 216 4.45 -1.79 -13.13
C PHE A 216 5.11 -2.93 -13.90
N ILE A 217 6.00 -3.68 -13.26
CA ILE A 217 6.60 -4.87 -13.87
C ILE A 217 5.49 -5.87 -14.26
N ASP A 218 4.54 -6.12 -13.37
CA ASP A 218 3.41 -7.00 -13.67
C ASP A 218 2.51 -6.44 -14.78
N MET A 219 2.28 -5.13 -14.85
CA MET A 219 1.54 -4.50 -15.95
C MET A 219 2.23 -4.70 -17.29
N ILE A 220 3.57 -4.62 -17.35
CA ILE A 220 4.35 -4.86 -18.56
C ILE A 220 4.29 -6.35 -18.98
N ILE A 221 4.36 -7.26 -18.00
CA ILE A 221 4.35 -8.70 -18.24
C ILE A 221 2.98 -9.18 -18.72
N SER A 222 1.90 -8.63 -18.12
CA SER A 222 0.53 -9.12 -18.35
C SER A 222 0.00 -8.80 -19.75
N ASP A 223 0.45 -7.70 -20.37
CA ASP A 223 0.07 -7.26 -21.73
C ASP A 223 -1.41 -7.50 -22.08
N LEU A 224 -2.30 -7.36 -21.06
CA LEU A 224 -3.71 -7.63 -21.24
C LEU A 224 -4.37 -6.50 -22.02
N PRO A 225 -5.00 -6.79 -23.15
CA PRO A 225 -5.92 -5.85 -23.74
C PRO A 225 -7.13 -5.77 -22.81
N ILE A 226 -7.32 -4.64 -22.13
CA ILE A 226 -8.56 -4.34 -21.43
C ILE A 226 -9.69 -4.44 -22.44
N ALA A 227 -10.72 -5.22 -22.12
CA ALA A 227 -11.79 -5.67 -23.01
C ALA A 227 -12.29 -4.61 -24.01
N ARG A 228 -11.97 -4.80 -25.29
CA ARG A 228 -12.27 -3.84 -26.38
C ARG A 228 -13.73 -3.80 -26.81
N SER A 229 -14.53 -4.84 -26.53
CA SER A 229 -15.84 -5.03 -27.16
C SER A 229 -17.04 -4.56 -26.34
N ALA A 230 -16.89 -4.33 -25.04
CA ALA A 230 -18.00 -3.97 -24.16
C ALA A 230 -18.10 -2.47 -23.81
N GLY A 231 -17.12 -1.65 -24.22
CA GLY A 231 -16.94 -0.30 -23.67
C GLY A 231 -18.05 0.70 -23.98
N SER A 232 -18.65 0.69 -25.16
CA SER A 232 -19.67 1.71 -25.55
C SER A 232 -21.02 1.50 -24.87
N ASP A 233 -21.44 0.25 -24.73
CA ASP A 233 -22.73 -0.09 -24.14
C ASP A 233 -22.68 -0.06 -22.62
N LEU A 234 -21.59 -0.50 -22.01
CA LEU A 234 -21.35 -0.36 -20.56
C LEU A 234 -21.28 1.10 -20.12
N MET A 235 -20.69 1.99 -20.95
CA MET A 235 -20.68 3.43 -20.66
C MET A 235 -22.07 4.08 -20.68
N LYS A 236 -22.95 3.66 -21.60
CA LYS A 236 -24.34 4.13 -21.62
C LYS A 236 -25.11 3.61 -20.40
N GLN A 237 -24.91 2.35 -20.05
CA GLN A 237 -25.51 1.71 -18.89
C GLN A 237 -25.03 2.33 -17.56
N ALA A 238 -23.78 2.73 -17.45
CA ALA A 238 -23.22 3.36 -16.26
C ALA A 238 -23.90 4.67 -15.85
N ASN A 239 -24.61 5.32 -16.78
CA ASN A 239 -25.41 6.54 -16.53
C ASN A 239 -26.86 6.26 -16.16
N SER A 240 -27.35 5.06 -16.38
CA SER A 240 -28.75 4.69 -16.14
C SER A 240 -28.96 4.22 -14.70
N GLY A 241 -30.14 4.49 -14.13
CA GLY A 241 -30.52 3.94 -12.82
C GLY A 241 -29.83 4.57 -11.60
N ARG A 242 -29.13 5.72 -11.73
CA ARG A 242 -28.44 6.37 -10.60
C ARG A 242 -29.35 6.63 -9.39
N ARG A 243 -30.56 7.15 -9.62
CA ARG A 243 -31.53 7.42 -8.55
C ARG A 243 -32.01 6.13 -7.89
N GLU A 244 -32.11 5.04 -8.66
CA GLU A 244 -32.51 3.73 -8.16
C GLU A 244 -31.45 3.20 -7.18
N GLY A 245 -30.15 3.18 -7.57
CA GLY A 245 -29.10 2.73 -6.68
C GLY A 245 -29.00 3.52 -5.38
N MET A 246 -29.14 4.85 -5.44
CA MET A 246 -29.18 5.68 -4.22
C MET A 246 -30.39 5.36 -3.33
N LYS A 247 -31.59 5.13 -3.92
CA LYS A 247 -32.77 4.73 -3.17
C LYS A 247 -32.61 3.36 -2.51
N GLU A 248 -31.95 2.41 -3.18
CA GLU A 248 -31.63 1.09 -2.61
C GLU A 248 -30.74 1.21 -1.37
N VAL A 249 -29.76 2.10 -1.36
CA VAL A 249 -28.93 2.36 -0.19
C VAL A 249 -29.75 2.91 0.97
N LEU A 250 -30.61 3.91 0.70
CA LEU A 250 -31.48 4.49 1.73
C LEU A 250 -32.52 3.49 2.25
N HIS A 251 -33.04 2.62 1.39
CA HIS A 251 -33.94 1.57 1.81
C HIS A 251 -33.25 0.53 2.71
N ASN A 252 -31.97 0.26 2.45
CA ASN A 252 -31.14 -0.70 3.21
C ASN A 252 -30.23 -0.02 4.25
N TRP A 253 -30.61 1.17 4.78
CA TRP A 253 -29.78 1.93 5.73
C TRP A 253 -29.29 1.12 6.96
N PRO A 254 -30.09 0.15 7.54
CA PRO A 254 -29.58 -0.63 8.66
C PRO A 254 -28.41 -1.55 8.25
N LEU A 255 -28.44 -2.04 6.99
CA LEU A 255 -27.33 -2.82 6.42
C LEU A 255 -26.09 -1.93 6.26
N VAL A 256 -26.26 -0.70 5.76
CA VAL A 256 -25.18 0.29 5.60
C VAL A 256 -24.49 0.56 6.94
N LEU A 257 -25.25 0.92 7.97
CA LEU A 257 -24.70 1.25 9.29
C LEU A 257 -24.01 0.07 9.95
N ARG A 258 -24.60 -1.12 9.86
CA ARG A 258 -24.00 -2.35 10.39
C ARG A 258 -22.70 -2.69 9.68
N SER A 259 -22.66 -2.58 8.36
CA SER A 259 -21.49 -2.86 7.55
C SER A 259 -20.39 -1.81 7.79
N ALA A 260 -20.76 -0.52 7.89
CA ALA A 260 -19.84 0.53 8.28
C ALA A 260 -19.26 0.30 9.67
N GLY A 261 -20.08 -0.11 10.65
CA GLY A 261 -19.62 -0.48 11.99
C GLY A 261 -18.62 -1.64 11.98
N LEU A 262 -18.85 -2.67 11.14
CA LEU A 262 -17.87 -3.74 10.92
C LEU A 262 -16.58 -3.19 10.29
N GLY A 263 -16.68 -2.29 9.32
CA GLY A 263 -15.54 -1.62 8.71
C GLY A 263 -14.69 -0.88 9.73
N VAL A 264 -15.32 -0.04 10.55
CA VAL A 264 -14.65 0.69 11.63
C VAL A 264 -13.95 -0.26 12.60
N PHE A 265 -14.65 -1.32 13.03
CA PHE A 265 -14.08 -2.29 13.97
C PHE A 265 -12.86 -3.01 13.40
N VAL A 266 -12.92 -3.44 12.13
CA VAL A 266 -11.78 -4.06 11.45
C VAL A 266 -10.64 -3.06 11.27
N GLY A 267 -10.96 -1.79 10.98
CA GLY A 267 -9.98 -0.71 10.88
C GLY A 267 -9.18 -0.46 12.16
N LEU A 268 -9.81 -0.63 13.34
CA LEU A 268 -9.11 -0.55 14.63
C LEU A 268 -8.05 -1.63 14.82
N LEU A 269 -8.16 -2.74 14.10
CA LEU A 269 -7.24 -3.87 14.24
C LEU A 269 -6.04 -3.67 13.31
N PRO A 270 -4.82 -3.57 13.86
CA PRO A 270 -3.62 -3.32 13.06
C PRO A 270 -3.40 -4.39 11.98
N GLY A 271 -3.02 -3.96 10.77
CA GLY A 271 -2.55 -4.84 9.71
C GLY A 271 -3.62 -5.62 8.93
N ILE A 272 -4.87 -5.62 9.34
CA ILE A 272 -5.93 -6.42 8.71
C ILE A 272 -6.38 -5.80 7.38
N GLY A 273 -6.45 -4.48 7.31
CA GLY A 273 -6.76 -3.75 6.09
C GLY A 273 -8.22 -3.87 5.60
N GLY A 274 -8.53 -3.07 4.57
CA GLY A 274 -9.90 -2.97 4.03
C GLY A 274 -10.44 -4.23 3.37
N SER A 275 -9.57 -5.10 2.82
CA SER A 275 -10.01 -6.31 2.12
C SER A 275 -10.78 -7.28 3.03
N LEU A 276 -10.29 -7.52 4.26
CA LEU A 276 -11.01 -8.40 5.19
C LEU A 276 -12.32 -7.77 5.65
N ALA A 277 -12.36 -6.44 5.86
CA ALA A 277 -13.57 -5.74 6.24
C ALA A 277 -14.69 -5.93 5.21
N GLN A 278 -14.37 -5.80 3.93
CA GLN A 278 -15.32 -6.02 2.84
C GLN A 278 -15.84 -7.47 2.81
N TRP A 279 -14.96 -8.46 2.92
CA TRP A 279 -15.37 -9.87 2.92
C TRP A 279 -16.22 -10.21 4.14
N LEU A 280 -15.91 -9.68 5.33
CA LEU A 280 -16.73 -9.87 6.53
C LEU A 280 -18.09 -9.19 6.39
N ALA A 281 -18.14 -7.97 5.85
CA ALA A 281 -19.40 -7.27 5.62
C ALA A 281 -20.27 -8.02 4.60
N TYR A 282 -19.70 -8.48 3.50
CA TYR A 282 -20.38 -9.28 2.50
C TYR A 282 -20.91 -10.61 3.09
N ALA A 283 -20.07 -11.36 3.80
CA ALA A 283 -20.45 -12.63 4.41
C ALA A 283 -21.54 -12.46 5.50
N SER A 284 -21.40 -11.42 6.34
CA SER A 284 -22.40 -11.06 7.34
C SER A 284 -23.73 -10.68 6.69
N ALA A 285 -23.70 -9.86 5.63
CA ALA A 285 -24.90 -9.47 4.90
C ALA A 285 -25.59 -10.70 4.27
N ARG A 286 -24.84 -11.55 3.57
CA ARG A 286 -25.34 -12.78 2.96
C ARG A 286 -26.08 -13.67 3.95
N GLN A 287 -25.61 -13.77 5.19
CA GLN A 287 -26.21 -14.63 6.23
C GLN A 287 -27.41 -13.99 6.91
N THR A 288 -27.45 -12.68 7.05
CA THR A 288 -28.41 -11.96 7.90
C THR A 288 -29.52 -11.26 7.15
N VAL A 289 -29.33 -10.96 5.87
CA VAL A 289 -30.36 -10.33 5.05
C VAL A 289 -31.32 -11.38 4.51
N SER A 290 -32.61 -11.06 4.50
CA SER A 290 -33.65 -11.99 4.00
C SER A 290 -33.37 -12.39 2.55
N GLY A 291 -33.31 -13.69 2.29
CA GLY A 291 -33.00 -14.25 0.98
C GLY A 291 -31.54 -14.17 0.54
N GLY A 292 -30.66 -13.56 1.34
CA GLY A 292 -29.27 -13.29 0.97
C GLY A 292 -28.46 -14.53 0.58
N THR A 293 -28.69 -15.67 1.21
CA THR A 293 -28.03 -16.94 0.86
C THR A 293 -28.32 -17.42 -0.56
N LYS A 294 -29.44 -16.98 -1.17
CA LYS A 294 -29.87 -17.37 -2.52
C LYS A 294 -29.56 -16.31 -3.57
N THR A 295 -29.57 -15.02 -3.20
CA THR A 295 -29.47 -13.91 -4.15
C THR A 295 -28.07 -13.31 -4.26
N PHE A 296 -27.24 -13.41 -3.22
CA PHE A 296 -25.87 -12.90 -3.26
C PHE A 296 -25.02 -13.74 -4.22
N GLY A 297 -24.24 -13.06 -5.04
CA GLY A 297 -23.44 -13.63 -6.13
C GLY A 297 -24.20 -13.71 -7.47
N THR A 298 -25.48 -13.32 -7.51
CA THR A 298 -26.29 -13.32 -8.72
C THR A 298 -26.68 -11.91 -9.23
N GLY A 299 -26.14 -10.87 -8.60
CA GLY A 299 -26.44 -9.47 -8.94
C GLY A 299 -27.42 -8.80 -7.96
N ASP A 300 -27.32 -9.13 -6.67
CA ASP A 300 -28.07 -8.45 -5.62
C ASP A 300 -27.37 -7.16 -5.20
N VAL A 301 -28.06 -6.02 -5.27
CA VAL A 301 -27.52 -4.71 -4.91
C VAL A 301 -27.04 -4.63 -3.47
N ARG A 302 -27.62 -5.41 -2.56
CA ARG A 302 -27.20 -5.49 -1.15
C ARG A 302 -25.82 -6.14 -0.98
N GLY A 303 -25.43 -7.00 -1.93
CA GLY A 303 -24.09 -7.57 -2.04
C GLY A 303 -23.03 -6.56 -2.51
N VAL A 304 -23.47 -5.40 -3.04
CA VAL A 304 -22.61 -4.25 -3.34
C VAL A 304 -22.62 -3.26 -2.16
N ILE A 305 -23.78 -2.97 -1.59
CA ILE A 305 -23.95 -1.99 -0.49
C ILE A 305 -23.10 -2.39 0.73
N ALA A 306 -23.15 -3.65 1.14
CA ALA A 306 -22.48 -4.09 2.37
C ALA A 306 -20.94 -3.94 2.33
N PRO A 307 -20.22 -4.47 1.34
CA PRO A 307 -18.78 -4.32 1.28
C PRO A 307 -18.34 -2.87 1.08
N GLU A 308 -19.07 -2.07 0.28
CA GLU A 308 -18.70 -0.69 0.00
C GLU A 308 -18.89 0.21 1.22
N SER A 309 -19.96 0.02 2.00
CA SER A 309 -20.13 0.74 3.27
C SER A 309 -19.01 0.44 4.26
N ALA A 310 -18.53 -0.80 4.30
CA ALA A 310 -17.41 -1.19 5.17
C ALA A 310 -16.07 -0.64 4.66
N ASN A 311 -15.88 -0.56 3.34
CA ASN A 311 -14.62 -0.19 2.70
C ASN A 311 -14.14 1.21 3.13
N ASN A 312 -14.97 2.25 2.95
CA ASN A 312 -14.60 3.60 3.32
C ASN A 312 -14.64 3.84 4.84
N ALA A 313 -15.46 3.09 5.58
CA ALA A 313 -15.52 3.18 7.03
C ALA A 313 -14.23 2.67 7.72
N VAL A 314 -13.50 1.74 7.09
CA VAL A 314 -12.20 1.23 7.57
C VAL A 314 -11.20 2.36 7.76
N ASP A 315 -11.18 3.36 6.89
CA ASP A 315 -10.19 4.45 6.94
C ASP A 315 -10.34 5.26 8.24
N GLY A 316 -11.57 5.61 8.62
CA GLY A 316 -11.82 6.28 9.89
C GLY A 316 -11.45 5.42 11.10
N GLY A 317 -11.72 4.11 11.04
CA GLY A 317 -11.32 3.16 12.09
C GLY A 317 -9.80 3.03 12.20
N SER A 318 -9.09 2.93 11.07
CA SER A 318 -7.64 2.71 11.05
C SER A 318 -6.82 3.98 11.33
N LEU A 319 -7.39 5.15 11.15
CA LEU A 319 -6.78 6.41 11.59
C LEU A 319 -6.64 6.50 13.11
N VAL A 320 -7.51 5.86 13.89
CA VAL A 320 -7.40 5.84 15.36
C VAL A 320 -6.07 5.25 15.84
N PRO A 321 -5.73 3.97 15.53
CA PRO A 321 -4.44 3.43 15.94
C PRO A 321 -3.27 4.13 15.24
N THR A 322 -3.44 4.63 14.02
CA THR A 322 -2.37 5.28 13.27
C THR A 322 -1.99 6.63 13.87
N LEU A 323 -2.96 7.50 14.16
CA LEU A 323 -2.70 8.84 14.70
C LEU A 323 -2.34 8.81 16.19
N PHE A 324 -3.08 8.02 16.99
CA PHE A 324 -3.00 8.11 18.45
C PHE A 324 -1.97 7.16 19.06
N PHE A 325 -1.64 6.08 18.36
CA PHE A 325 -0.70 5.07 18.85
C PHE A 325 0.50 4.84 17.93
N GLY A 326 0.52 5.47 16.75
CA GLY A 326 1.57 5.24 15.76
C GLY A 326 1.52 3.84 15.14
N VAL A 327 0.37 3.16 15.18
CA VAL A 327 0.21 1.76 14.74
C VAL A 327 -0.67 1.72 13.49
N PRO A 328 -0.11 1.55 12.29
CA PRO A 328 -0.92 1.61 11.07
C PRO A 328 -1.82 0.38 10.92
N GLY A 329 -3.10 0.62 10.61
CA GLY A 329 -4.09 -0.43 10.38
C GLY A 329 -3.99 -1.11 9.00
N SER A 330 -3.34 -0.46 8.03
CA SER A 330 -3.23 -0.95 6.65
C SER A 330 -1.94 -0.46 5.98
N VAL A 331 -1.65 -0.95 4.76
CA VAL A 331 -0.52 -0.44 3.95
C VAL A 331 -0.69 1.05 3.64
N GLY A 332 -1.90 1.49 3.28
CA GLY A 332 -2.20 2.90 3.05
C GLY A 332 -1.95 3.76 4.29
N MET A 333 -2.33 3.26 5.47
CA MET A 333 -2.07 3.94 6.75
C MET A 333 -0.59 3.93 7.13
N ALA A 334 0.18 2.90 6.75
CA ALA A 334 1.63 2.90 6.94
C ALA A 334 2.32 3.97 6.07
N ILE A 335 1.86 4.14 4.83
CA ILE A 335 2.32 5.22 3.94
C ILE A 335 1.92 6.58 4.53
N PHE A 336 0.69 6.71 5.00
CA PHE A 336 0.21 7.94 5.65
C PHE A 336 0.98 8.25 6.93
N LEU A 337 1.33 7.25 7.73
CA LEU A 337 2.19 7.41 8.90
C LEU A 337 3.60 7.92 8.50
N GLY A 338 4.17 7.37 7.43
CA GLY A 338 5.42 7.88 6.86
C GLY A 338 5.30 9.35 6.41
N PHE A 339 4.14 9.72 5.86
CA PHE A 339 3.83 11.10 5.49
C PHE A 339 3.82 12.04 6.70
N LEU A 340 3.19 11.64 7.82
CA LEU A 340 3.24 12.39 9.07
C LEU A 340 4.67 12.62 9.56
N VAL A 341 5.49 11.57 9.53
CA VAL A 341 6.89 11.64 9.98
C VAL A 341 7.71 12.58 9.10
N ILE A 342 7.53 12.56 7.77
CA ILE A 342 8.21 13.48 6.84
C ILE A 342 7.82 14.95 7.11
N LEU A 343 6.56 15.19 7.49
CA LEU A 343 6.10 16.51 7.90
C LEU A 343 6.57 16.93 9.31
N GLY A 344 7.36 16.09 10.00
CA GLY A 344 7.83 16.35 11.36
C GLY A 344 6.79 16.10 12.44
N LEU A 345 5.64 15.51 12.10
CA LEU A 345 4.56 15.20 13.04
C LEU A 345 4.79 13.84 13.69
N GLN A 346 4.69 13.79 15.00
CA GLN A 346 4.83 12.55 15.74
C GLN A 346 3.46 12.01 16.12
N PRO A 347 3.11 10.77 15.70
CA PRO A 347 1.89 10.11 16.15
C PRO A 347 1.96 9.85 17.66
N GLY A 348 0.81 9.82 18.29
CA GLY A 348 0.72 9.63 19.75
C GLY A 348 0.10 10.82 20.48
N PRO A 349 0.55 11.12 21.72
CA PRO A 349 -0.01 12.20 22.54
C PRO A 349 -0.04 13.56 21.85
N SER A 350 1.00 13.89 21.07
CA SER A 350 1.09 15.19 20.39
C SER A 350 -0.05 15.45 19.41
N MET A 351 -0.61 14.41 18.79
CA MET A 351 -1.77 14.52 17.88
C MET A 351 -3.09 14.76 18.63
N LEU A 352 -3.12 14.51 19.95
CA LEU A 352 -4.29 14.68 20.80
C LEU A 352 -4.22 15.96 21.65
N ASP A 353 -3.02 16.53 21.81
CA ASP A 353 -2.75 17.72 22.62
C ASP A 353 -2.25 18.87 21.74
N ASP A 354 -0.98 18.89 21.35
CA ASP A 354 -0.33 20.02 20.66
C ASP A 354 -0.84 20.23 19.23
N ASN A 355 -1.19 19.14 18.51
CA ASN A 355 -1.64 19.15 17.12
C ASN A 355 -3.11 18.66 16.98
N LEU A 356 -3.96 19.01 17.96
CA LEU A 356 -5.37 18.61 17.94
C LEU A 356 -6.13 19.26 16.77
N ASP A 357 -5.79 20.46 16.40
CA ASP A 357 -6.30 21.20 15.24
C ASP A 357 -5.99 20.47 13.91
N LEU A 358 -4.76 19.97 13.74
CA LEU A 358 -4.39 19.13 12.60
C LEU A 358 -5.15 17.80 12.59
N THR A 359 -5.33 17.17 13.76
CA THR A 359 -6.12 15.94 13.89
C THR A 359 -7.58 16.18 13.50
N LEU A 360 -8.19 17.28 13.94
CA LEU A 360 -9.55 17.65 13.56
C LEU A 360 -9.63 18.05 12.07
N THR A 361 -8.58 18.66 11.54
CA THR A 361 -8.47 18.94 10.09
C THR A 361 -8.50 17.63 9.28
N ILE A 362 -7.81 16.58 9.74
CA ILE A 362 -7.89 15.23 9.14
C ILE A 362 -9.32 14.69 9.16
N VAL A 363 -10.02 14.80 10.30
CA VAL A 363 -11.42 14.33 10.44
C VAL A 363 -12.34 15.04 9.45
N PHE A 364 -12.27 16.36 9.38
CA PHE A 364 -13.11 17.13 8.47
C PHE A 364 -12.73 16.91 7.00
N ALA A 365 -11.43 16.82 6.71
CA ALA A 365 -10.93 16.48 5.38
C ALA A 365 -11.47 15.12 4.92
N LEU A 366 -11.52 14.12 5.81
CA LEU A 366 -12.06 12.80 5.51
C LEU A 366 -13.53 12.85 5.07
N VAL A 367 -14.37 13.64 5.76
CA VAL A 367 -15.78 13.83 5.38
C VAL A 367 -15.90 14.53 4.03
N ILE A 368 -15.21 15.66 3.86
CA ILE A 368 -15.29 16.48 2.64
C ILE A 368 -14.74 15.70 1.43
N ALA A 369 -13.64 14.95 1.60
CA ALA A 369 -13.09 14.10 0.56
C ALA A 369 -14.07 13.04 0.07
N ASN A 370 -14.79 12.36 0.98
CA ASN A 370 -15.81 11.37 0.62
C ASN A 370 -16.99 12.01 -0.13
N VAL A 371 -17.40 13.23 0.26
CA VAL A 371 -18.44 14.00 -0.45
C VAL A 371 -17.96 14.37 -1.87
N PHE A 372 -16.73 14.88 -1.99
CA PHE A 372 -16.15 15.24 -3.28
C PHE A 372 -15.96 14.01 -4.18
N ALA A 373 -15.44 12.91 -3.64
CA ALA A 373 -15.22 11.66 -4.38
C ALA A 373 -16.54 11.10 -4.92
N THR A 374 -17.56 11.04 -4.08
CA THR A 374 -18.90 10.57 -4.50
C THR A 374 -19.51 11.47 -5.55
N SER A 375 -19.41 12.79 -5.36
CA SER A 375 -19.91 13.77 -6.33
C SER A 375 -19.18 13.67 -7.67
N LEU A 376 -17.86 13.54 -7.63
CA LEU A 376 -17.02 13.35 -8.81
C LEU A 376 -17.35 12.03 -9.51
N ALA A 377 -17.41 10.93 -8.75
CA ALA A 377 -17.71 9.61 -9.30
C ALA A 377 -19.09 9.56 -9.94
N LEU A 378 -20.13 10.06 -9.26
CA LEU A 378 -21.50 10.12 -9.81
C LEU A 378 -21.60 11.08 -11.00
N GLY A 379 -20.93 12.25 -10.95
CA GLY A 379 -20.96 13.25 -12.01
C GLY A 379 -20.24 12.80 -13.27
N PHE A 380 -19.08 12.20 -13.11
CA PHE A 380 -18.13 11.91 -14.18
C PHE A 380 -17.93 10.43 -14.47
N THR A 381 -18.83 9.54 -14.02
CA THR A 381 -18.74 8.09 -14.24
C THR A 381 -18.36 7.70 -15.68
N PRO A 382 -18.98 8.25 -16.76
CA PRO A 382 -18.62 7.84 -18.11
C PRO A 382 -17.22 8.26 -18.53
N TRP A 383 -16.71 9.35 -17.97
CA TRP A 383 -15.35 9.82 -18.24
C TRP A 383 -14.33 9.00 -17.46
N LEU A 384 -14.60 8.72 -16.19
CA LEU A 384 -13.78 7.83 -15.37
C LEU A 384 -13.73 6.42 -15.96
N ALA A 385 -14.84 5.92 -16.50
CA ALA A 385 -14.88 4.64 -17.20
C ALA A 385 -13.87 4.57 -18.37
N LYS A 386 -13.68 5.68 -19.12
CA LYS A 386 -12.66 5.73 -20.20
C LYS A 386 -11.25 5.54 -19.69
N ILE A 387 -10.94 6.05 -18.49
CA ILE A 387 -9.62 5.94 -17.86
C ILE A 387 -9.33 4.50 -17.48
N ALA A 388 -10.33 3.77 -16.95
CA ALA A 388 -10.20 2.35 -16.63
C ALA A 388 -9.86 1.48 -17.86
N PHE A 389 -10.15 1.97 -19.09
CA PHE A 389 -9.81 1.30 -20.36
C PHE A 389 -8.50 1.77 -21.00
N VAL A 390 -7.74 2.66 -20.38
CA VAL A 390 -6.42 3.07 -20.88
C VAL A 390 -5.44 1.90 -20.82
N ARG A 391 -4.71 1.68 -21.90
CA ARG A 391 -3.74 0.58 -21.95
C ARG A 391 -2.63 0.78 -20.92
N PRO A 392 -2.29 -0.23 -20.11
CA PRO A 392 -1.22 -0.14 -19.13
C PRO A 392 0.11 0.32 -19.75
N ASN A 393 0.43 -0.12 -20.96
CA ASN A 393 1.65 0.24 -21.66
C ASN A 393 1.82 1.74 -21.96
N VAL A 394 0.75 2.54 -21.89
CA VAL A 394 0.81 4.00 -22.02
C VAL A 394 1.06 4.66 -20.66
N LEU A 395 0.52 4.08 -19.59
CA LEU A 395 0.61 4.62 -18.23
C LEU A 395 1.96 4.34 -17.57
N VAL A 396 2.55 3.16 -17.84
CA VAL A 396 3.78 2.71 -17.19
C VAL A 396 4.94 3.68 -17.32
N PRO A 397 5.36 4.16 -18.53
CA PRO A 397 6.54 5.02 -18.65
C PRO A 397 6.33 6.38 -17.95
N LEU A 398 5.09 6.88 -17.99
CA LEU A 398 4.70 8.13 -17.37
C LEU A 398 4.78 8.04 -15.84
N ALA A 399 4.14 7.03 -15.28
CA ALA A 399 4.13 6.78 -13.87
C ALA A 399 5.55 6.48 -13.34
N PHE A 400 6.35 5.72 -14.10
CA PHE A 400 7.73 5.40 -13.72
C PHE A 400 8.63 6.63 -13.68
N ALA A 401 8.47 7.57 -14.60
CA ALA A 401 9.19 8.85 -14.58
C ALA A 401 8.82 9.67 -13.32
N ILE A 402 7.53 9.79 -13.01
CA ILE A 402 7.05 10.51 -11.82
C ILE A 402 7.57 9.84 -10.52
N LEU A 403 7.53 8.51 -10.44
CA LEU A 403 8.02 7.76 -9.29
C LEU A 403 9.53 7.93 -9.08
N SER A 404 10.30 7.92 -10.16
CA SER A 404 11.75 8.13 -10.08
C SER A 404 12.07 9.55 -9.61
N LEU A 405 11.29 10.54 -10.06
CA LEU A 405 11.41 11.90 -9.56
C LEU A 405 11.05 11.98 -8.07
N ALA A 406 9.95 11.37 -7.66
CA ALA A 406 9.54 11.33 -6.26
C ALA A 406 10.58 10.62 -5.36
N ALA A 407 11.21 9.55 -5.85
CA ALA A 407 12.29 8.87 -5.13
C ALA A 407 13.52 9.78 -4.98
N PHE A 408 13.91 10.47 -6.04
CA PHE A 408 15.04 11.40 -6.02
C PHE A 408 14.83 12.60 -5.08
N GLN A 409 13.59 13.12 -5.02
CA GLN A 409 13.23 14.25 -4.14
C GLN A 409 13.43 13.93 -2.64
N ALA A 410 13.53 12.66 -2.26
CA ALA A 410 13.65 12.25 -0.86
C ALA A 410 14.91 12.82 -0.16
N ASN A 411 16.06 12.76 -0.83
CA ASN A 411 17.35 13.28 -0.33
C ASN A 411 18.14 14.05 -1.41
N PHE A 412 17.57 14.23 -2.59
CA PHE A 412 18.23 14.83 -3.76
C PHE A 412 19.52 14.09 -4.17
N GLN A 413 19.55 12.77 -3.99
CA GLN A 413 20.71 11.95 -4.32
C GLN A 413 20.34 10.85 -5.32
N ILE A 414 21.24 10.57 -6.27
CA ILE A 414 21.08 9.45 -7.22
C ILE A 414 21.01 8.10 -6.50
N ALA A 415 21.63 7.99 -5.33
CA ALA A 415 21.56 6.80 -4.50
C ALA A 415 20.11 6.41 -4.12
N ASP A 416 19.18 7.36 -4.03
CA ASP A 416 17.76 7.08 -3.82
C ASP A 416 17.15 6.24 -4.96
N LEU A 417 17.56 6.49 -6.19
CA LEU A 417 17.12 5.69 -7.35
C LEU A 417 17.69 4.28 -7.32
N LEU A 418 18.92 4.10 -6.84
CA LEU A 418 19.52 2.77 -6.66
C LEU A 418 18.82 2.00 -5.56
N VAL A 419 18.49 2.65 -4.43
CA VAL A 419 17.69 2.07 -3.35
C VAL A 419 16.31 1.69 -3.87
N MET A 420 15.64 2.57 -4.63
CA MET A 420 14.36 2.28 -5.24
C MET A 420 14.43 1.04 -6.15
N LEU A 421 15.46 0.89 -6.95
CA LEU A 421 15.65 -0.30 -7.80
C LEU A 421 15.90 -1.55 -6.97
N ALA A 422 16.79 -1.51 -5.99
CA ALA A 422 17.12 -2.65 -5.13
C ALA A 422 15.86 -3.17 -4.41
N PHE A 423 15.09 -2.27 -3.81
CA PHE A 423 13.82 -2.63 -3.18
C PHE A 423 12.73 -2.99 -4.20
N GLY A 424 12.82 -2.50 -5.43
CA GLY A 424 11.93 -2.89 -6.52
C GLY A 424 12.13 -4.34 -6.95
N PHE A 425 13.38 -4.77 -7.11
CA PHE A 425 13.70 -6.18 -7.37
C PHE A 425 13.32 -7.07 -6.18
N LEU A 426 13.60 -6.63 -4.95
CA LEU A 426 13.18 -7.33 -3.74
C LEU A 426 11.66 -7.44 -3.67
N GLY A 427 10.92 -6.35 -3.92
CA GLY A 427 9.46 -6.31 -3.91
C GLY A 427 8.83 -7.20 -4.98
N PHE A 428 9.40 -7.23 -6.19
CA PHE A 428 9.00 -8.13 -7.27
C PHE A 428 9.24 -9.59 -6.89
N PHE A 429 10.40 -9.91 -6.33
CA PHE A 429 10.70 -11.24 -5.79
C PHE A 429 9.70 -11.63 -4.69
N MET A 430 9.51 -10.77 -3.69
CA MET A 430 8.58 -11.02 -2.58
C MET A 430 7.15 -11.27 -3.08
N LYS A 431 6.66 -10.46 -4.03
CA LYS A 431 5.34 -10.63 -4.65
C LYS A 431 5.25 -11.96 -5.40
N THR A 432 6.29 -12.31 -6.15
CA THR A 432 6.33 -13.53 -6.97
C THR A 432 6.29 -14.80 -6.12
N TYR A 433 6.96 -14.79 -4.97
CA TYR A 433 7.08 -15.96 -4.09
C TYR A 433 6.15 -15.91 -2.88
N GLY A 434 5.24 -14.94 -2.82
CA GLY A 434 4.22 -14.84 -1.75
C GLY A 434 4.79 -14.43 -0.40
N TRP A 435 5.86 -13.61 -0.39
CA TRP A 435 6.37 -12.97 0.82
C TRP A 435 5.61 -11.68 1.12
N PRO A 436 5.23 -11.41 2.37
CA PRO A 436 4.52 -10.19 2.72
C PRO A 436 5.46 -8.97 2.64
N ARG A 437 5.07 -7.95 1.91
CA ARG A 437 5.84 -6.69 1.76
C ARG A 437 5.53 -5.65 2.86
N PRO A 438 4.27 -5.56 3.38
CA PRO A 438 3.90 -4.52 4.35
C PRO A 438 4.74 -4.47 5.62
N PRO A 439 5.18 -5.60 6.21
CA PRO A 439 5.94 -5.56 7.45
C PRO A 439 7.27 -4.80 7.35
N ILE A 440 7.93 -4.82 6.17
CA ILE A 440 9.17 -4.03 5.97
C ILE A 440 8.90 -2.54 6.13
N ILE A 441 7.85 -2.03 5.45
CA ILE A 441 7.55 -0.60 5.49
C ILE A 441 7.21 -0.16 6.90
N ILE A 442 6.33 -0.93 7.55
CA ILE A 442 5.91 -0.59 8.91
C ILE A 442 7.10 -0.59 9.86
N ALA A 443 8.00 -1.56 9.71
CA ALA A 443 9.20 -1.62 10.52
C ALA A 443 10.19 -0.49 10.22
N VAL A 444 10.34 -0.09 8.96
CA VAL A 444 11.18 1.07 8.58
C VAL A 444 10.60 2.38 9.11
N VAL A 445 9.27 2.56 9.06
CA VAL A 445 8.60 3.77 9.59
C VAL A 445 8.63 3.83 11.11
N LEU A 446 8.29 2.71 11.75
CA LEU A 446 8.18 2.65 13.22
C LEU A 446 9.53 2.42 13.90
N GLY A 447 10.52 1.90 13.19
CA GLY A 447 11.80 1.55 13.77
C GLY A 447 12.49 2.67 14.54
N PRO A 448 12.61 3.88 14.00
CA PRO A 448 13.17 5.03 14.72
C PRO A 448 12.35 5.38 15.98
N ILE A 449 11.03 5.23 15.93
CA ILE A 449 10.13 5.47 17.08
C ILE A 449 10.35 4.39 18.13
N VAL A 450 10.40 3.13 17.71
CA VAL A 450 10.68 1.96 18.58
C VAL A 450 12.05 2.11 19.24
N ASP A 451 13.08 2.49 18.48
CA ASP A 451 14.44 2.69 18.98
C ASP A 451 14.51 3.81 20.03
N LYS A 452 13.88 4.97 19.73
CA LYS A 452 13.78 6.09 20.67
C LYS A 452 13.11 5.68 21.98
N PHE A 453 11.93 5.09 21.92
CA PHE A 453 11.18 4.70 23.12
C PHE A 453 11.83 3.52 23.86
N TYR A 454 12.48 2.60 23.14
CA TYR A 454 13.31 1.58 23.76
C TYR A 454 14.46 2.19 24.58
N GLY A 455 15.19 3.15 24.00
CA GLY A 455 16.26 3.84 24.68
C GLY A 455 15.81 4.49 25.99
N ILE A 456 14.69 5.25 25.95
CA ILE A 456 14.13 5.91 27.13
C ILE A 456 13.62 4.88 28.15
N ALA A 457 12.85 3.87 27.72
CA ALA A 457 12.31 2.84 28.61
C ALA A 457 13.39 2.02 29.30
N ASN A 458 14.45 1.68 28.54
CA ASN A 458 15.58 0.92 29.08
C ASN A 458 16.40 1.71 30.10
N GLN A 459 16.59 3.03 29.88
CA GLN A 459 17.27 3.90 30.86
C GLN A 459 16.43 4.06 32.11
N THR A 460 15.11 4.16 31.98
CA THR A 460 14.20 4.44 33.10
C THR A 460 13.87 3.18 33.92
N TYR A 461 13.60 2.07 33.25
CA TYR A 461 13.05 0.86 33.87
C TYR A 461 13.97 -0.38 33.74
N GLY A 462 14.98 -0.35 32.88
CA GLY A 462 15.76 -1.54 32.53
C GLY A 462 14.86 -2.71 32.10
N TRP A 463 15.17 -3.91 32.54
CA TRP A 463 14.34 -5.10 32.28
C TRP A 463 12.97 -5.06 32.98
N GLY A 464 12.79 -4.19 33.98
CA GLY A 464 11.51 -3.99 34.67
C GLY A 464 10.40 -3.42 33.77
N MET A 465 10.74 -2.90 32.58
CA MET A 465 9.74 -2.42 31.62
C MET A 465 8.75 -3.53 31.19
N PHE A 466 9.18 -4.78 31.12
CA PHE A 466 8.34 -5.91 30.73
C PHE A 466 7.38 -6.40 31.83
N SER A 467 7.62 -6.00 33.09
CA SER A 467 6.74 -6.32 34.22
C SER A 467 5.61 -5.31 34.46
N ARG A 468 5.59 -4.21 33.69
CA ARG A 468 4.55 -3.19 33.79
C ARG A 468 3.21 -3.73 33.28
N LEU A 469 2.14 -3.51 34.06
CA LEU A 469 0.80 -4.04 33.73
C LEU A 469 0.29 -3.62 32.34
N PRO A 470 0.43 -2.34 31.90
CA PRO A 470 -0.02 -1.97 30.56
C PRO A 470 0.81 -2.68 29.44
N VAL A 471 2.11 -2.87 29.64
CA VAL A 471 2.98 -3.58 28.68
C VAL A 471 2.54 -5.04 28.56
N ILE A 472 2.25 -5.71 29.69
CA ILE A 472 1.74 -7.08 29.71
C ILE A 472 0.39 -7.16 29.01
N ALA A 473 -0.51 -6.18 29.26
CA ALA A 473 -1.81 -6.12 28.62
C ALA A 473 -1.72 -5.96 27.09
N ILE A 474 -0.84 -5.06 26.60
CA ILE A 474 -0.57 -4.86 25.16
C ILE A 474 -0.03 -6.14 24.53
N LEU A 475 0.94 -6.79 25.15
CA LEU A 475 1.54 -8.03 24.65
C LEU A 475 0.51 -9.17 24.64
N SER A 476 -0.28 -9.30 25.71
CA SER A 476 -1.34 -10.32 25.81
C SER A 476 -2.40 -10.13 24.73
N LEU A 477 -2.82 -8.88 24.47
CA LEU A 477 -3.76 -8.54 23.41
C LEU A 477 -3.19 -8.88 22.03
N ALA A 478 -1.91 -8.60 21.78
CA ALA A 478 -1.23 -8.92 20.54
C ALA A 478 -1.16 -10.44 20.30
N ILE A 479 -0.80 -11.22 21.31
CA ILE A 479 -0.77 -12.68 21.24
C ILE A 479 -2.18 -13.23 20.98
N ALA A 480 -3.18 -12.71 21.68
CA ALA A 480 -4.58 -13.13 21.52
C ALA A 480 -5.10 -12.80 20.10
N THR A 481 -4.78 -11.61 19.58
CA THR A 481 -5.15 -11.18 18.21
C THR A 481 -4.45 -12.05 17.17
N GLY A 482 -3.16 -12.32 17.34
CA GLY A 482 -2.39 -13.20 16.47
C GLY A 482 -2.93 -14.64 16.47
N ALA A 483 -3.20 -15.20 17.64
CA ALA A 483 -3.78 -16.55 17.80
C ALA A 483 -5.18 -16.62 17.18
N TYR A 484 -6.01 -15.61 17.42
CA TYR A 484 -7.36 -15.53 16.83
C TYR A 484 -7.30 -15.44 15.30
N THR A 485 -6.40 -14.63 14.75
CA THR A 485 -6.21 -14.51 13.30
C THR A 485 -5.81 -15.85 12.68
N VAL A 486 -4.85 -16.55 13.29
CA VAL A 486 -4.44 -17.89 12.84
C VAL A 486 -5.60 -18.90 12.95
N TYR A 487 -6.37 -18.85 14.04
CA TYR A 487 -7.55 -19.71 14.22
C TYR A 487 -8.62 -19.46 13.15
N VAL A 488 -8.97 -18.19 12.89
CA VAL A 488 -9.96 -17.81 11.88
C VAL A 488 -9.49 -18.18 10.48
N GLN A 489 -8.22 -17.92 10.15
CA GLN A 489 -7.65 -18.31 8.86
C GLN A 489 -7.75 -19.82 8.62
N ARG A 490 -7.42 -20.64 9.63
CA ARG A 490 -7.56 -22.10 9.55
C ARG A 490 -9.02 -22.52 9.34
N LYS A 491 -9.95 -21.87 10.05
CA LYS A 491 -11.38 -22.21 9.98
C LYS A 491 -12.02 -21.76 8.65
N VAL A 492 -11.67 -20.58 8.16
CA VAL A 492 -12.19 -20.06 6.88
C VAL A 492 -11.65 -20.88 5.72
N THR A 493 -10.38 -21.29 5.76
CA THR A 493 -9.79 -22.18 4.72
C THR A 493 -10.49 -23.54 4.67
N SER A 494 -11.07 -24.01 5.79
CA SER A 494 -11.79 -25.28 5.84
C SER A 494 -13.29 -25.19 5.48
N GLN A 495 -13.87 -23.97 5.42
CA GLN A 495 -15.31 -23.77 5.27
C GLN A 495 -15.75 -23.01 4.01
N VAL A 496 -14.82 -22.43 3.21
CA VAL A 496 -15.20 -21.89 1.91
C VAL A 496 -15.20 -23.04 0.91
N PRO A 497 -16.38 -23.59 0.52
CA PRO A 497 -16.45 -24.39 -0.68
C PRO A 497 -16.01 -23.46 -1.82
N LEU A 498 -14.95 -23.83 -2.53
CA LEU A 498 -14.73 -23.27 -3.87
C LEU A 498 -16.07 -23.39 -4.59
N PRO A 499 -16.52 -22.37 -5.36
CA PRO A 499 -17.63 -22.59 -6.26
C PRO A 499 -17.27 -23.85 -7.04
N ALA A 500 -18.09 -24.87 -6.85
CA ALA A 500 -18.04 -26.08 -7.66
C ALA A 500 -18.06 -25.57 -9.09
N GLY A 501 -17.04 -25.90 -9.87
CA GLY A 501 -17.05 -25.61 -11.28
C GLY A 501 -18.39 -26.09 -11.79
N GLU A 502 -19.11 -25.19 -12.45
CA GLU A 502 -20.32 -25.52 -13.15
C GLU A 502 -20.07 -26.79 -13.96
N ALA A 503 -20.68 -27.85 -13.51
CA ALA A 503 -20.91 -29.01 -14.35
C ALA A 503 -21.97 -28.59 -15.35
N GLU A 504 -21.58 -28.60 -16.62
CA GLU A 504 -22.45 -28.87 -17.75
C GLU A 504 -23.74 -28.05 -17.86
N ASP A 505 -23.65 -26.89 -18.53
CA ASP A 505 -24.66 -26.48 -19.49
C ASP A 505 -23.95 -26.23 -20.83
N GLU A 506 -24.02 -27.25 -21.69
CA GLU A 506 -23.72 -27.19 -23.10
C GLU A 506 -24.81 -26.36 -23.79
N ASP A 507 -24.64 -25.06 -23.84
CA ASP A 507 -25.26 -24.20 -24.89
C ASP A 507 -25.01 -22.71 -24.58
N ALA A 508 -23.74 -22.29 -24.63
CA ALA A 508 -23.42 -20.87 -24.76
C ALA A 508 -22.11 -20.69 -25.52
N VAL A 509 -22.27 -20.43 -26.79
CA VAL A 509 -21.36 -19.66 -27.67
C VAL A 509 -19.86 -19.96 -27.55
N THR A 510 -19.42 -20.78 -28.47
CA THR A 510 -18.04 -20.94 -28.95
C THR A 510 -17.21 -19.65 -28.90
N VAL A 511 -16.40 -19.52 -27.88
CA VAL A 511 -15.16 -18.73 -27.94
C VAL A 511 -14.02 -19.70 -27.66
N ALA A 512 -13.36 -20.07 -28.74
CA ALA A 512 -12.08 -20.72 -28.91
C ALA A 512 -11.52 -21.53 -27.71
N SER A 513 -11.67 -22.82 -27.79
CA SER A 513 -10.94 -23.86 -27.08
C SER A 513 -9.42 -23.64 -27.15
N ALA A 514 -8.84 -23.14 -26.06
CA ALA A 514 -7.41 -23.25 -25.82
C ALA A 514 -7.17 -24.42 -24.87
N SER A 515 -6.46 -25.41 -25.36
CA SER A 515 -6.11 -26.66 -24.74
C SER A 515 -5.52 -26.57 -23.32
N PRO A 516 -5.74 -27.56 -22.44
CA PRO A 516 -5.37 -27.51 -21.01
C PRO A 516 -3.88 -27.78 -20.70
N GLU A 517 -3.01 -27.95 -21.67
CA GLU A 517 -1.61 -28.36 -21.43
C GLU A 517 -0.63 -27.30 -20.86
N PRO A 518 -0.77 -25.95 -21.06
CA PRO A 518 0.23 -25.01 -20.53
C PRO A 518 0.20 -24.81 -19.00
N ALA A 519 -0.90 -25.14 -18.35
CA ALA A 519 -1.03 -24.96 -16.90
C ALA A 519 -0.20 -25.97 -16.08
N ALA A 520 -0.01 -27.16 -16.59
CA ALA A 520 0.78 -28.21 -15.94
C ALA A 520 2.30 -27.91 -16.00
N ALA A 521 2.80 -27.40 -17.12
CA ALA A 521 4.20 -27.03 -17.28
C ALA A 521 4.60 -25.82 -16.42
N ARG A 522 3.71 -24.81 -16.29
CA ARG A 522 3.90 -23.69 -15.36
C ARG A 522 3.89 -24.13 -13.89
N ARG A 523 3.04 -25.10 -13.51
CA ARG A 523 3.02 -25.69 -12.18
C ARG A 523 4.33 -26.44 -11.85
N SER A 524 4.91 -27.11 -12.81
CA SER A 524 6.16 -27.86 -12.65
C SER A 524 7.37 -26.95 -12.42
N PHE A 525 7.48 -25.82 -13.12
CA PHE A 525 8.62 -24.88 -12.96
C PHE A 525 8.54 -24.07 -11.65
N LYS A 526 7.37 -23.49 -11.31
CA LYS A 526 7.18 -22.84 -10.00
C LYS A 526 7.38 -23.82 -8.85
N ALA A 527 6.95 -25.07 -8.99
CA ALA A 527 7.14 -26.11 -7.99
C ALA A 527 8.63 -26.50 -7.82
N LYS A 528 9.45 -26.44 -8.89
CA LYS A 528 10.88 -26.75 -8.82
C LYS A 528 11.74 -25.57 -8.32
N LEU A 529 11.41 -24.31 -8.70
CA LEU A 529 12.17 -23.12 -8.28
C LEU A 529 11.71 -22.54 -6.92
N SER A 530 10.47 -22.75 -6.53
CA SER A 530 9.91 -22.18 -5.29
C SER A 530 10.66 -22.60 -4.01
N PRO A 531 11.03 -23.87 -3.79
CA PRO A 531 11.80 -24.27 -2.60
C PRO A 531 13.19 -23.65 -2.57
N THR A 532 13.88 -23.61 -3.72
CA THR A 532 15.24 -23.06 -3.84
C THR A 532 15.27 -21.55 -3.63
N ALA A 533 14.34 -20.81 -4.25
CA ALA A 533 14.25 -19.35 -4.09
C ALA A 533 13.84 -18.94 -2.68
N ASN A 534 12.89 -19.65 -2.07
CA ASN A 534 12.54 -19.44 -0.66
C ASN A 534 13.73 -19.76 0.26
N GLY A 535 14.47 -20.85 0.00
CA GLY A 535 15.68 -21.21 0.72
C GLY A 535 16.77 -20.16 0.62
N ILE A 536 16.98 -19.60 -0.57
CA ILE A 536 17.94 -18.49 -0.80
C ILE A 536 17.54 -17.26 0.02
N PHE A 537 16.27 -16.86 -0.01
CA PHE A 537 15.79 -15.69 0.76
C PHE A 537 15.98 -15.90 2.27
N VAL A 538 15.64 -17.09 2.79
CA VAL A 538 15.83 -17.45 4.20
C VAL A 538 17.31 -17.47 4.57
N ALA A 539 18.19 -17.96 3.69
CA ALA A 539 19.64 -17.96 3.91
C ALA A 539 20.19 -16.52 3.95
N ILE A 540 19.79 -15.66 3.00
CA ILE A 540 20.19 -14.24 2.97
C ILE A 540 19.70 -13.53 4.25
N ALA A 541 18.44 -13.75 4.65
CA ALA A 541 17.90 -13.20 5.89
C ALA A 541 18.68 -13.68 7.11
N GLY A 542 18.99 -14.99 7.19
CA GLY A 542 19.79 -15.56 8.27
C GLY A 542 21.20 -14.96 8.33
N LEU A 543 21.87 -14.80 7.20
CA LEU A 543 23.18 -14.16 7.11
C LEU A 543 23.13 -12.69 7.54
N ALA A 544 22.09 -11.95 7.14
CA ALA A 544 21.90 -10.57 7.58
C ALA A 544 21.73 -10.49 9.10
N PHE A 545 20.91 -11.36 9.70
CA PHE A 545 20.76 -11.39 11.16
C PHE A 545 22.05 -11.76 11.89
N ILE A 546 22.81 -12.73 11.39
CA ILE A 546 24.12 -13.12 11.94
C ILE A 546 25.11 -11.94 11.83
N TYR A 547 25.13 -11.26 10.69
CA TYR A 547 25.98 -10.10 10.45
C TYR A 547 25.65 -8.96 11.46
N PHE A 548 24.38 -8.58 11.59
CA PHE A 548 23.98 -7.55 12.56
C PHE A 548 24.23 -7.98 14.02
N LEU A 549 24.06 -9.26 14.33
CA LEU A 549 24.39 -9.81 15.65
C LEU A 549 25.90 -9.70 15.93
N ALA A 550 26.73 -10.08 14.97
CA ALA A 550 28.20 -10.00 15.11
C ALA A 550 28.67 -8.56 15.31
N ILE A 551 28.15 -7.61 14.50
CA ILE A 551 28.49 -6.19 14.65
C ILE A 551 28.02 -5.64 15.99
N SER A 552 26.84 -5.99 16.46
CA SER A 552 26.32 -5.50 17.74
C SER A 552 27.08 -6.02 18.95
N GLN A 553 27.79 -7.17 18.83
CA GLN A 553 28.56 -7.76 19.90
C GLN A 553 30.09 -7.47 19.80
N TRP A 554 30.63 -7.37 18.57
CA TRP A 554 32.07 -7.41 18.33
C TRP A 554 32.61 -6.18 17.60
N CYS A 555 31.86 -5.09 17.57
CA CYS A 555 32.31 -3.88 16.89
C CYS A 555 33.63 -3.30 17.43
N GLY A 556 34.01 -3.64 18.68
CA GLY A 556 35.29 -3.25 19.26
C GLY A 556 36.53 -4.01 18.78
N SER A 557 36.35 -5.14 18.07
CA SER A 557 37.44 -6.02 17.65
C SER A 557 37.68 -6.10 16.13
N LEU A 558 36.83 -5.45 15.32
CA LEU A 558 36.93 -5.47 13.85
C LEU A 558 37.25 -4.06 13.32
N ASP A 559 38.32 -3.94 12.53
CA ASP A 559 38.72 -2.69 11.83
C ASP A 559 37.60 -2.05 10.97
N PHE A 560 36.55 -2.82 10.69
CA PHE A 560 35.38 -2.41 9.93
C PHE A 560 34.48 -1.38 10.65
N CYS A 561 34.59 -1.21 11.94
CA CYS A 561 33.77 -0.32 12.76
C CYS A 561 34.45 1.02 13.07
N HIS A 562 35.51 1.38 12.36
CA HIS A 562 36.23 2.65 12.54
C HIS A 562 36.60 2.97 14.01
N GLY A 563 37.06 1.97 14.76
CA GLY A 563 37.79 2.15 16.05
C GLY A 563 36.96 2.75 17.19
N LYS A 564 35.63 2.71 17.16
CA LYS A 564 34.79 3.13 18.29
C LYS A 564 33.88 2.00 18.74
N ASP A 565 34.05 1.63 20.02
CA ASP A 565 33.09 0.73 20.69
C ASP A 565 31.69 1.33 20.64
N TRP A 566 30.72 0.60 20.07
CA TRP A 566 29.33 1.01 20.18
C TRP A 566 28.94 1.02 21.65
N PRO A 567 28.43 2.13 22.19
CA PRO A 567 27.91 2.11 23.54
C PRO A 567 26.77 1.08 23.60
N LEU A 568 26.70 0.38 24.70
CA LEU A 568 25.69 -0.65 24.96
C LEU A 568 24.27 -0.22 24.62
N SER A 569 24.00 1.10 24.73
CA SER A 569 22.70 1.68 24.35
C SER A 569 22.39 1.59 22.84
N ALA A 570 23.38 1.84 21.98
CA ALA A 570 23.21 1.82 20.52
C ALA A 570 23.17 0.39 19.95
N ALA A 571 23.86 -0.56 20.59
CA ALA A 571 23.94 -1.94 20.14
C ALA A 571 22.71 -2.79 20.48
N ARG A 572 21.94 -2.41 21.51
CA ARG A 572 20.91 -3.28 22.12
C ARG A 572 19.72 -3.59 21.19
N LEU A 573 19.18 -2.60 20.49
CA LEU A 573 18.04 -2.85 19.60
C LEU A 573 18.42 -3.70 18.39
N PRO A 574 19.52 -3.41 17.65
CA PRO A 574 20.02 -4.31 16.59
C PRO A 574 20.30 -5.72 17.10
N PHE A 575 20.87 -5.88 18.31
CA PHE A 575 21.12 -7.16 18.94
C PHE A 575 19.85 -7.96 19.20
N LEU A 576 18.84 -7.35 19.85
CA LEU A 576 17.55 -8.00 20.13
C LEU A 576 16.81 -8.37 18.86
N ALA A 577 16.79 -7.46 17.87
CA ALA A 577 16.17 -7.71 16.57
C ALA A 577 16.86 -8.87 15.82
N SER A 578 18.19 -8.95 15.91
CA SER A 578 18.98 -10.03 15.30
C SER A 578 18.70 -11.39 15.96
N ILE A 579 18.67 -11.46 17.29
CA ILE A 579 18.32 -12.69 18.02
C ILE A 579 16.91 -13.13 17.64
N ALA A 580 15.93 -12.21 17.69
CA ALA A 580 14.55 -12.51 17.31
C ALA A 580 14.48 -13.03 15.86
N GLY A 581 15.20 -12.39 14.94
CA GLY A 581 15.29 -12.81 13.54
C GLY A 581 15.89 -14.20 13.37
N ILE A 582 17.01 -14.51 14.07
CA ILE A 582 17.66 -15.84 14.04
C ILE A 582 16.70 -16.91 14.57
N VAL A 583 16.01 -16.65 15.68
CA VAL A 583 15.01 -17.57 16.23
C VAL A 583 13.91 -17.84 15.22
N VAL A 584 13.36 -16.80 14.57
CA VAL A 584 12.30 -16.94 13.57
C VAL A 584 12.79 -17.70 12.33
N VAL A 585 14.01 -17.41 11.84
CA VAL A 585 14.63 -18.14 10.71
C VAL A 585 14.82 -19.62 11.06
N SER A 586 15.31 -19.91 12.26
CA SER A 586 15.53 -21.28 12.71
C SER A 586 14.21 -22.05 12.85
N LEU A 587 13.16 -21.41 13.41
CA LEU A 587 11.82 -21.99 13.49
C LEU A 587 11.22 -22.22 12.11
N TYR A 588 11.40 -21.28 11.17
CA TYR A 588 10.94 -21.43 9.79
C TYR A 588 11.63 -22.61 9.10
N ALA A 589 12.96 -22.72 9.23
CA ALA A 589 13.73 -23.83 8.67
C ALA A 589 13.27 -25.18 9.27
N LEU A 590 13.08 -25.24 10.60
CA LEU A 590 12.61 -26.43 11.29
C LEU A 590 11.21 -26.85 10.82
N VAL A 591 10.27 -25.90 10.74
CA VAL A 591 8.90 -26.17 10.26
C VAL A 591 8.92 -26.64 8.81
N HIS A 592 9.77 -26.05 7.98
CA HIS A 592 9.87 -26.40 6.55
C HIS A 592 10.53 -27.76 6.32
N LEU A 593 11.44 -28.19 7.23
CA LEU A 593 12.01 -29.53 7.22
C LEU A 593 11.01 -30.62 7.66
N ILE A 594 10.09 -30.26 8.60
CA ILE A 594 9.11 -31.20 9.15
C ILE A 594 7.83 -31.29 8.29
N GLN A 595 7.40 -30.18 7.71
CA GLN A 595 6.19 -30.10 6.88
C GLN A 595 6.55 -30.07 5.40
N GLN A 596 6.37 -31.18 4.69
CA GLN A 596 6.30 -31.11 3.22
C GLN A 596 5.10 -30.23 2.83
N PRO A 597 5.27 -29.21 1.99
CA PRO A 597 4.20 -28.29 1.65
C PRO A 597 3.06 -29.03 0.95
N SER A 598 1.90 -29.12 1.61
CA SER A 598 0.69 -29.63 0.97
C SER A 598 0.29 -28.73 -0.20
N THR A 599 -0.08 -29.33 -1.31
CA THR A 599 -0.36 -28.71 -2.61
C THR A 599 -1.58 -27.77 -2.59
N GLU A 600 -2.37 -27.79 -1.53
CA GLU A 600 -3.65 -27.06 -1.42
C GLU A 600 -3.53 -25.59 -0.94
N GLN A 601 -2.53 -25.22 -0.16
CA GLN A 601 -2.38 -23.85 0.32
C GLN A 601 -2.00 -22.84 -0.77
N ARG A 602 -1.72 -23.30 -1.98
CA ARG A 602 -1.30 -22.46 -3.13
C ARG A 602 -2.44 -21.82 -3.91
N LYS A 603 -3.71 -22.25 -3.73
CA LYS A 603 -4.83 -21.82 -4.59
C LYS A 603 -5.46 -20.47 -4.24
N ILE A 604 -5.27 -19.94 -3.04
CA ILE A 604 -6.04 -18.77 -2.56
C ILE A 604 -5.40 -17.42 -2.96
N MET A 605 -4.10 -17.37 -3.26
CA MET A 605 -3.41 -16.11 -3.63
C MET A 605 -3.23 -15.86 -5.13
N ASP A 606 -3.71 -16.75 -5.99
CA ASP A 606 -3.52 -16.67 -7.46
C ASP A 606 -4.69 -16.00 -8.22
N ILE A 607 -5.60 -15.31 -7.52
CA ILE A 607 -6.81 -14.70 -8.13
C ILE A 607 -6.48 -13.53 -9.10
N GLY A 608 -5.24 -13.06 -9.16
CA GLY A 608 -4.84 -11.94 -10.04
C GLY A 608 -3.96 -12.29 -11.25
N ARG A 609 -3.58 -13.54 -11.48
CA ARG A 609 -2.65 -13.91 -12.58
C ARG A 609 -3.34 -14.62 -13.72
N THR A 610 -3.68 -13.81 -14.68
CA THR A 610 -3.65 -14.03 -16.13
C THR A 610 -3.81 -15.46 -16.64
N LYS A 611 -4.98 -15.73 -17.13
CA LYS A 611 -5.23 -16.69 -18.22
C LYS A 611 -4.60 -16.19 -19.53
N THR A 612 -3.31 -16.01 -19.62
CA THR A 612 -2.65 -15.87 -20.90
C THR A 612 -1.99 -17.21 -21.20
N GLY A 613 -2.39 -17.82 -22.31
CA GLY A 613 -1.76 -19.03 -22.87
C GLY A 613 -0.35 -18.80 -23.41
N ASP A 614 0.38 -17.84 -22.85
CA ASP A 614 1.73 -17.49 -23.25
C ASP A 614 2.73 -18.55 -22.77
N ASP A 615 3.61 -18.96 -23.68
CA ASP A 615 4.73 -19.85 -23.39
C ASP A 615 5.65 -19.22 -22.32
N GLN A 616 6.24 -20.08 -21.51
CA GLN A 616 7.14 -19.74 -20.40
C GLN A 616 8.30 -18.83 -20.85
N ASN A 617 8.85 -19.06 -22.04
CA ASN A 617 9.92 -18.25 -22.62
C ASN A 617 9.44 -16.82 -22.94
N THR A 618 8.20 -16.64 -23.33
CA THR A 618 7.60 -15.35 -23.62
C THR A 618 7.44 -14.52 -22.34
N VAL A 619 6.97 -15.15 -21.26
CA VAL A 619 6.86 -14.49 -19.94
C VAL A 619 8.24 -14.11 -19.40
N LEU A 620 9.20 -15.01 -19.49
CA LEU A 620 10.57 -14.76 -19.05
C LEU A 620 11.21 -13.61 -19.85
N ARG A 621 11.04 -13.61 -21.17
CA ARG A 621 11.52 -12.55 -22.06
C ARG A 621 10.88 -11.20 -21.73
N ARG A 622 9.56 -11.15 -21.42
CA ARG A 622 8.87 -9.92 -21.00
C ARG A 622 9.37 -9.44 -19.64
N THR A 623 9.61 -10.36 -18.72
CA THR A 623 10.17 -10.04 -17.40
C THR A 623 11.57 -9.42 -17.53
N PHE A 624 12.47 -10.03 -18.31
CA PHE A 624 13.81 -9.48 -18.55
C PHE A 624 13.76 -8.14 -19.28
N LYS A 625 12.85 -7.95 -20.23
CA LYS A 625 12.65 -6.66 -20.88
C LYS A 625 12.15 -5.60 -19.91
N ALA A 626 11.22 -5.93 -19.03
CA ALA A 626 10.72 -5.01 -18.01
C ALA A 626 11.83 -4.59 -17.04
N LEU A 627 12.54 -5.57 -16.46
CA LEU A 627 13.64 -5.32 -15.54
C LEU A 627 14.80 -4.56 -16.23
N GLY A 628 15.14 -4.94 -17.45
CA GLY A 628 16.18 -4.27 -18.22
C GLY A 628 15.82 -2.83 -18.61
N SER A 629 14.57 -2.57 -19.00
CA SER A 629 14.11 -1.20 -19.32
C SER A 629 14.12 -0.31 -18.07
N THR A 630 13.73 -0.84 -16.91
CA THR A 630 13.72 -0.14 -15.64
C THR A 630 15.14 0.19 -15.16
N GLY A 631 16.04 -0.81 -15.19
CA GLY A 631 17.44 -0.59 -14.83
C GLY A 631 18.16 0.34 -15.80
N GLY A 632 17.89 0.19 -17.11
CA GLY A 632 18.43 1.07 -18.15
C GLY A 632 18.01 2.52 -18.02
N PHE A 633 16.74 2.76 -17.62
CA PHE A 633 16.24 4.10 -17.36
C PHE A 633 16.99 4.79 -16.20
N VAL A 634 17.13 4.10 -15.06
CA VAL A 634 17.86 4.66 -13.91
C VAL A 634 19.33 4.89 -14.22
N LEU A 635 19.97 3.95 -14.94
CA LEU A 635 21.33 4.11 -15.39
C LEU A 635 21.49 5.32 -16.33
N SER A 636 20.53 5.54 -17.23
CA SER A 636 20.53 6.68 -18.14
C SER A 636 20.37 8.01 -17.38
N ILE A 637 19.53 8.07 -16.33
CA ILE A 637 19.42 9.26 -15.47
C ILE A 637 20.76 9.58 -14.82
N TRP A 638 21.47 8.58 -14.34
CA TRP A 638 22.79 8.75 -13.72
C TRP A 638 23.85 9.24 -14.71
N LEU A 639 23.81 8.76 -15.96
CA LEU A 639 24.80 9.13 -16.99
C LEU A 639 24.52 10.49 -17.64
N ILE A 640 23.30 10.73 -18.12
CA ILE A 640 22.94 11.87 -18.96
C ILE A 640 21.91 12.83 -18.36
N GLY A 641 21.44 12.53 -17.13
CA GLY A 641 20.49 13.35 -16.38
C GLY A 641 19.03 13.03 -16.65
N PHE A 642 18.19 13.47 -15.72
CA PHE A 642 16.76 13.23 -15.74
C PHE A 642 16.06 13.92 -16.92
N GLN A 643 16.44 15.17 -17.19
CA GLN A 643 15.82 16.04 -18.18
C GLN A 643 15.91 15.49 -19.62
N ILE A 644 17.00 14.79 -19.93
CA ILE A 644 17.23 14.16 -21.25
C ILE A 644 16.70 12.74 -21.28
N THR A 645 16.90 12.01 -20.20
CA THR A 645 16.51 10.58 -20.14
C THR A 645 15.01 10.39 -20.25
N VAL A 646 14.21 11.21 -19.53
CA VAL A 646 12.76 11.03 -19.45
C VAL A 646 12.06 11.17 -20.81
N PRO A 647 12.30 12.24 -21.60
CA PRO A 647 11.70 12.37 -22.93
C PRO A 647 12.07 11.20 -23.85
N ILE A 648 13.34 10.83 -23.88
CA ILE A 648 13.84 9.73 -24.72
C ILE A 648 13.20 8.40 -24.29
N TYR A 649 13.16 8.14 -22.99
CA TYR A 649 12.57 6.91 -22.45
C TYR A 649 11.09 6.81 -22.76
N ILE A 650 10.29 7.87 -22.53
CA ILE A 650 8.86 7.89 -22.83
C ILE A 650 8.64 7.70 -24.33
N PHE A 651 9.39 8.40 -25.19
CA PHE A 651 9.30 8.24 -26.63
C PHE A 651 9.57 6.79 -27.06
N LEU A 652 10.71 6.23 -26.66
CA LEU A 652 11.12 4.87 -27.02
C LEU A 652 10.14 3.84 -26.46
N TYR A 653 9.70 4.02 -25.22
CA TYR A 653 8.78 3.09 -24.58
C TYR A 653 7.41 3.07 -25.29
N LEU A 654 6.82 4.23 -25.56
CA LEU A 654 5.55 4.35 -26.27
C LEU A 654 5.64 3.80 -27.70
N TRP A 655 6.75 4.03 -28.38
CA TRP A 655 6.97 3.56 -29.74
C TRP A 655 7.19 2.05 -29.80
N ILE A 656 8.07 1.50 -28.94
CA ILE A 656 8.49 0.08 -28.99
C ILE A 656 7.50 -0.82 -28.26
N PHE A 657 7.13 -0.47 -27.03
CA PHE A 657 6.27 -1.30 -26.19
C PHE A 657 4.80 -0.93 -26.28
N GLY A 658 4.49 0.37 -26.42
CA GLY A 658 3.12 0.88 -26.60
C GLY A 658 2.56 0.61 -28.00
N GLN A 659 3.38 0.19 -28.96
CA GLN A 659 2.99 -0.03 -30.35
C GLN A 659 2.26 1.17 -30.97
N THR A 660 2.59 2.38 -30.53
CA THR A 660 2.01 3.62 -31.03
C THR A 660 2.77 4.08 -32.29
N ARG A 661 2.14 4.89 -33.13
CA ARG A 661 2.85 5.51 -34.26
C ARG A 661 3.93 6.45 -33.73
N TRP A 662 5.09 6.52 -34.34
CA TRP A 662 6.24 7.31 -33.88
C TRP A 662 5.90 8.77 -33.57
N TRP A 663 5.04 9.43 -34.37
CA TRP A 663 4.62 10.81 -34.13
C TRP A 663 3.70 10.95 -32.89
N GLN A 664 2.87 9.94 -32.61
CA GLN A 664 2.04 9.91 -31.38
C GLN A 664 2.91 9.75 -30.14
N ALA A 665 3.92 8.89 -30.21
CA ALA A 665 4.91 8.71 -29.16
C ALA A 665 5.70 10.02 -28.91
N LEU A 666 6.06 10.73 -29.99
CA LEU A 666 6.76 12.01 -29.90
C LEU A 666 5.87 13.09 -29.24
N ILE A 667 4.62 13.23 -29.68
CA ILE A 667 3.67 14.17 -29.07
C ILE A 667 3.44 13.83 -27.59
N GLY A 668 3.27 12.56 -27.25
CA GLY A 668 3.10 12.11 -25.87
C GLY A 668 4.34 12.45 -25.01
N ALA A 669 5.53 12.22 -25.51
CA ALA A 669 6.78 12.58 -24.84
C ALA A 669 6.92 14.10 -24.64
N MET A 670 6.65 14.89 -25.68
CA MET A 670 6.70 16.35 -25.61
C MET A 670 5.65 16.93 -24.65
N LEU A 671 4.41 16.44 -24.71
CA LEU A 671 3.35 16.86 -23.78
C LEU A 671 3.74 16.57 -22.33
N PHE A 672 4.31 15.39 -22.09
CA PHE A 672 4.73 15.02 -20.75
C PHE A 672 5.91 15.87 -20.26
N VAL A 673 6.88 16.14 -21.11
CA VAL A 673 7.99 17.05 -20.81
C VAL A 673 7.48 18.44 -20.47
N PHE A 674 6.52 18.94 -21.25
CA PHE A 674 5.90 20.23 -20.98
C PHE A 674 5.20 20.25 -19.61
N ILE A 675 4.43 19.22 -19.29
CA ILE A 675 3.76 19.08 -17.97
C ILE A 675 4.81 18.99 -16.86
N LEU A 676 5.87 18.21 -17.08
CA LEU A 676 6.96 18.04 -16.12
C LEU A 676 7.64 19.36 -15.82
N TYR A 677 8.04 20.11 -16.84
CA TYR A 677 8.67 21.42 -16.66
C TYR A 677 7.71 22.46 -16.11
N ALA A 678 6.51 22.61 -16.69
CA ALA A 678 5.53 23.60 -16.26
C ALA A 678 5.08 23.39 -14.80
N PHE A 679 4.97 22.16 -14.34
CA PHE A 679 4.52 21.85 -12.99
C PHE A 679 5.68 21.71 -12.00
N PHE A 680 6.67 20.86 -12.30
CA PHE A 680 7.73 20.54 -11.35
C PHE A 680 8.79 21.62 -11.24
N ASP A 681 9.12 22.31 -12.32
CA ASP A 681 10.10 23.38 -12.30
C ASP A 681 9.52 24.73 -11.82
N THR A 682 8.31 25.09 -12.34
CA THR A 682 7.71 26.39 -12.03
C THR A 682 6.91 26.42 -10.74
N VAL A 683 6.24 25.30 -10.35
CA VAL A 683 5.33 25.26 -9.19
C VAL A 683 6.03 24.63 -7.98
N ILE A 684 6.76 23.55 -8.16
CA ILE A 684 7.39 22.80 -7.06
C ILE A 684 8.86 23.22 -6.86
N HIS A 685 9.50 23.83 -7.86
CA HIS A 685 10.92 24.24 -7.83
C HIS A 685 11.86 23.07 -7.53
N VAL A 686 11.71 21.98 -8.32
CA VAL A 686 12.48 20.75 -8.16
C VAL A 686 13.94 20.97 -8.53
N THR A 687 14.85 20.56 -7.66
CA THR A 687 16.28 20.44 -8.02
C THR A 687 16.49 19.16 -8.81
N TRP A 688 17.15 19.27 -9.96
CA TRP A 688 17.40 18.13 -10.85
C TRP A 688 18.74 17.47 -10.52
N PRO A 689 18.85 16.11 -10.66
CA PRO A 689 20.11 15.42 -10.39
C PRO A 689 21.19 15.80 -11.41
N ASP A 690 22.39 16.07 -10.91
CA ASP A 690 23.55 16.31 -11.75
C ASP A 690 24.05 15.02 -12.40
N PRO A 691 24.08 14.93 -13.73
CA PRO A 691 24.57 13.75 -14.44
C PRO A 691 26.10 13.67 -14.45
N ILE A 692 26.66 12.44 -14.56
CA ILE A 692 28.10 12.24 -14.67
C ILE A 692 28.69 12.99 -15.90
N PHE A 693 27.99 12.96 -17.01
CA PHE A 693 28.40 13.67 -18.23
C PHE A 693 27.89 15.11 -18.29
N GLY A 694 27.54 15.70 -17.12
CA GLY A 694 27.00 17.06 -17.03
C GLY A 694 27.87 18.15 -17.63
N GLU A 695 29.19 17.97 -17.67
CA GLU A 695 30.13 18.92 -18.33
C GLU A 695 30.00 18.96 -19.85
N ILE A 696 29.49 17.87 -20.46
CA ILE A 696 29.30 17.72 -21.91
C ILE A 696 27.96 18.32 -22.36
N ILE A 697 27.01 18.49 -21.42
CA ILE A 697 25.65 18.91 -21.71
C ILE A 697 25.54 20.43 -21.69
N PRO A 698 24.88 21.06 -22.67
CA PRO A 698 24.69 22.49 -22.71
C PRO A 698 24.08 23.07 -21.42
N GLY A 699 24.54 24.26 -20.96
CA GLY A 699 24.17 24.83 -19.67
C GLY A 699 22.66 25.04 -19.44
N PHE A 700 21.87 25.26 -20.53
CA PHE A 700 20.41 25.41 -20.42
C PHE A 700 19.68 24.13 -20.00
N LEU A 701 20.33 22.97 -20.10
CA LEU A 701 19.80 21.69 -19.65
C LEU A 701 20.26 21.32 -18.23
N LYS A 702 21.11 22.12 -17.60
CA LYS A 702 21.63 21.89 -16.25
C LYS A 702 20.71 22.38 -15.15
N GLY A 703 19.56 23.00 -15.45
CA GLY A 703 18.60 23.45 -14.43
C GLY A 703 19.14 24.57 -13.54
N GLN A 704 19.98 25.47 -14.07
CA GLN A 704 20.40 26.73 -13.41
C GLN A 704 19.44 27.86 -13.69
#